data_116792dd5d946af09a03304da8c5b36f
#
_entry.id   116792dd5d946af09a03304da8c5b36f
#
_cell.length_a   1.000
_cell.length_b   1.000
_cell.length_c   1.000
_cell.angle_alpha   90.00
_cell.angle_beta   90.00
_cell.angle_gamma   90.00
#
_symmetry.space_group_name_H-M   'P 1'
#
loop_
_entity.id
_entity.type
_entity.pdbx_description
1 polymer ?
#
loop_
_entity_poly.entity_id
_entity_poly.type
_entity_poly.pdbx_seq_one_letter_code
_entity_poly.pdbx_strand_id
1 'polypeptide(L)'
;MSEVKNEHKEKSWAPPDFPPAGRLPSDLSKVSANYERQTAEENNERQKANAGGQKQYSKCCKSLHVSLFFDGTNNNEHNDTKNEHPSNVAKLFHASLRGRTAEKNGYFSYYMPGVGTPFPEIGELDYNEDGLKYATGGEDRINWALIQVASAVSFALINEVVDDSIANTKVEAMSTWRGPLGSAFGAGRRRAVMSEIFNSLQAAAAKKPPAPEVLGVKLYVYGFSRGAAEARTFVTWLSQLFETPPGAEQPVQRLAGLPISVEFLGIMDTVASVGIAHAVPFFDGHMDWADDSQLLPDAKRFPNLVKHCRHFVAAFEQRSCFPLDSIRNEDGSYPANSYEVVYPGVHSDVGGGYPMNDQGKARGGTNELISQITLHDMYAAAFAIGAPFQVPEEVLPKTLQPEKSWRMMLESTFTEFKVHPTVAERFNAWRRKTLPGIQTDTSAKLPAWEYKPFPLHTTVEDTLAEQLHWITGWRIGRYVNDREGNNDSYKRQPYFRGAKDVTPYDESQEREAYEKKLADLPSERLKNPALPGPRIYEPTIDQTQLSQAAAEFKSDYLGQKRKQTDWKGTTFDVVLRDAVYLLNQNDERQDHDRIAKEGKVRHDVLFRDTQGTPSTDPDSALLVALFDDQIHDSRAWFMYDALKSREMWAGYFFYRMTYFGNENSRDLSPVVVAGRILGVAMIAGATVYGIKRAGGLGGVGGLAAGIGVATIGYQVIDKATGLVVPFLPGAEELLKPTDNIGKVVAEQKRQIAQDDYRQRIAKTSDMLRKAGSLVEQVEQIKAVVA
;
A
#
# COMPACT_ATOMS: atom_id res chain seq x y z
N MET A 1 4.13 -11.13 -26.20
CA MET A 1 3.65 -11.59 -24.89
C MET A 1 4.80 -12.34 -24.26
N SER A 2 5.37 -11.81 -23.18
CA SER A 2 5.94 -12.71 -22.21
C SER A 2 4.77 -13.62 -21.82
N GLU A 3 4.86 -14.90 -22.15
CA GLU A 3 3.86 -15.87 -21.68
C GLU A 3 3.87 -15.76 -20.16
N VAL A 4 2.76 -15.32 -19.61
CA VAL A 4 2.53 -15.40 -18.18
C VAL A 4 2.71 -16.87 -17.85
N LYS A 5 3.66 -17.22 -16.99
CA LYS A 5 3.83 -18.61 -16.51
C LYS A 5 2.57 -19.01 -15.75
N ASN A 6 1.53 -19.40 -16.45
CA ASN A 6 0.22 -19.71 -15.89
C ASN A 6 0.10 -21.14 -15.36
N GLU A 7 1.12 -21.96 -15.47
CA GLU A 7 0.99 -23.41 -15.26
C GLU A 7 0.65 -23.80 -13.80
N HIS A 8 0.86 -22.92 -12.81
CA HIS A 8 0.65 -23.27 -11.40
C HIS A 8 -0.02 -22.19 -10.54
N LYS A 9 -0.57 -21.11 -11.13
CA LYS A 9 -1.19 -20.03 -10.35
C LYS A 9 -2.61 -20.39 -9.93
N GLU A 10 -2.87 -20.33 -8.63
CA GLU A 10 -4.22 -20.52 -8.11
C GLU A 10 -5.15 -19.34 -8.47
N LYS A 11 -6.45 -19.60 -8.41
CA LYS A 11 -7.50 -18.64 -8.78
C LYS A 11 -7.72 -17.62 -7.65
N SER A 12 -8.08 -16.41 -8.05
CA SER A 12 -8.45 -15.34 -7.13
C SER A 12 -9.90 -15.42 -6.66
N TRP A 13 -10.34 -14.46 -5.88
CA TRP A 13 -11.71 -14.38 -5.36
C TRP A 13 -12.38 -13.06 -5.72
N ALA A 14 -13.71 -13.13 -5.85
CA ALA A 14 -14.60 -11.98 -5.87
C ALA A 14 -15.12 -11.68 -4.46
N PRO A 15 -15.41 -10.41 -4.12
CA PRO A 15 -16.15 -10.10 -2.91
C PRO A 15 -17.58 -10.65 -2.96
N PRO A 16 -18.20 -10.96 -1.82
CA PRO A 16 -19.61 -11.37 -1.79
C PRO A 16 -20.56 -10.21 -2.16
N ASP A 17 -21.80 -10.51 -2.45
CA ASP A 17 -22.85 -9.50 -2.60
C ASP A 17 -22.89 -8.59 -1.36
N PHE A 18 -22.97 -7.27 -1.57
CA PHE A 18 -22.88 -6.32 -0.49
C PHE A 18 -24.27 -5.82 -0.06
N PRO A 19 -24.66 -5.99 1.21
CA PRO A 19 -25.95 -5.59 1.71
C PRO A 19 -26.07 -4.06 1.83
N PRO A 20 -27.24 -3.47 1.50
CA PRO A 20 -27.43 -2.00 1.55
C PRO A 20 -27.18 -1.36 2.93
N ALA A 21 -27.36 -2.14 4.01
CA ALA A 21 -27.14 -1.67 5.38
C ALA A 21 -25.69 -1.85 5.89
N GLY A 22 -24.79 -2.35 5.04
CA GLY A 22 -23.43 -2.70 5.47
C GLY A 22 -23.36 -4.04 6.23
N ARG A 23 -22.18 -4.36 6.78
CA ARG A 23 -21.92 -5.67 7.43
C ARG A 23 -21.62 -5.58 8.93
N LEU A 24 -21.95 -4.49 9.58
CA LEU A 24 -21.85 -4.48 11.05
C LEU A 24 -22.76 -5.57 11.63
N PRO A 25 -22.40 -6.17 12.77
CA PRO A 25 -23.25 -7.16 13.43
C PRO A 25 -24.63 -6.58 13.72
N SER A 26 -25.67 -7.32 13.33
CA SER A 26 -27.07 -6.98 13.59
C SER A 26 -27.80 -8.05 14.41
N ASP A 27 -27.04 -9.06 14.91
CA ASP A 27 -27.56 -10.19 15.66
C ASP A 27 -26.73 -10.44 16.93
N LEU A 28 -27.38 -10.47 18.09
CA LEU A 28 -26.79 -10.77 19.39
C LEU A 28 -26.02 -12.09 19.42
N SER A 29 -26.49 -13.12 18.68
CA SER A 29 -25.81 -14.41 18.62
C SER A 29 -24.42 -14.33 18.02
N LYS A 30 -24.19 -13.38 17.10
CA LYS A 30 -22.90 -13.18 16.45
C LYS A 30 -21.89 -12.52 17.36
N VAL A 31 -22.33 -11.54 18.14
CA VAL A 31 -21.50 -10.93 19.16
C VAL A 31 -21.14 -11.94 20.23
N SER A 32 -22.09 -12.79 20.65
CA SER A 32 -21.82 -13.89 21.57
C SER A 32 -20.80 -14.89 20.99
N ALA A 33 -20.97 -15.30 19.73
CA ALA A 33 -20.04 -16.23 19.06
C ALA A 33 -18.64 -15.63 18.87
N ASN A 34 -18.51 -14.32 18.57
CA ASN A 34 -17.25 -13.62 18.55
C ASN A 34 -16.56 -13.65 19.92
N TYR A 35 -17.30 -13.33 20.99
CA TYR A 35 -16.78 -13.36 22.35
C TYR A 35 -16.38 -14.79 22.79
N GLU A 36 -17.18 -15.79 22.47
CA GLU A 36 -16.86 -17.20 22.77
C GLU A 36 -15.54 -17.63 22.13
N ARG A 37 -15.25 -17.19 20.91
CA ARG A 37 -13.95 -17.45 20.24
C ARG A 37 -12.81 -16.75 20.91
N GLN A 38 -13.01 -15.51 21.40
CA GLN A 38 -11.99 -14.79 22.18
C GLN A 38 -11.64 -15.55 23.46
N THR A 39 -12.64 -16.07 24.16
CA THR A 39 -12.50 -16.71 25.48
C THR A 39 -12.43 -18.24 25.44
N ALA A 40 -12.20 -18.85 24.28
CA ALA A 40 -12.24 -20.29 24.11
C ALA A 40 -11.23 -21.03 24.98
N GLU A 41 -9.99 -20.52 25.08
CA GLU A 41 -8.94 -21.12 25.88
C GLU A 41 -9.23 -21.01 27.38
N GLU A 42 -9.70 -19.84 27.86
CA GLU A 42 -10.09 -19.65 29.26
C GLU A 42 -11.24 -20.58 29.65
N ASN A 43 -12.22 -20.75 28.77
CA ASN A 43 -13.33 -21.66 29.01
C ASN A 43 -12.88 -23.13 29.07
N ASN A 44 -11.94 -23.50 28.18
CA ASN A 44 -11.35 -24.84 28.18
C ASN A 44 -10.58 -25.12 29.49
N GLU A 45 -9.76 -24.18 29.97
CA GLU A 45 -9.04 -24.32 31.24
C GLU A 45 -10.00 -24.39 32.43
N ARG A 46 -11.08 -23.61 32.46
CA ARG A 46 -12.14 -23.72 33.48
C ARG A 46 -12.82 -25.08 33.46
N GLN A 47 -13.09 -25.65 32.29
CA GLN A 47 -13.67 -26.97 32.14
C GLN A 47 -12.73 -28.06 32.68
N LYS A 48 -11.44 -28.01 32.35
CA LYS A 48 -10.41 -28.91 32.86
C LYS A 48 -10.31 -28.84 34.38
N ALA A 49 -10.28 -27.65 34.96
CA ALA A 49 -10.24 -27.46 36.42
C ALA A 49 -11.47 -28.02 37.11
N ASN A 50 -12.67 -27.84 36.54
CA ASN A 50 -13.90 -28.38 37.06
C ASN A 50 -13.95 -29.93 36.99
N ALA A 51 -13.46 -30.52 35.88
CA ALA A 51 -13.37 -31.96 35.70
C ALA A 51 -12.36 -32.59 36.67
N GLY A 52 -11.29 -31.88 37.01
CA GLY A 52 -10.29 -32.32 38.00
C GLY A 52 -10.71 -32.16 39.47
N GLY A 53 -11.96 -31.75 39.74
CA GLY A 53 -12.46 -31.60 41.13
C GLY A 53 -11.94 -30.38 41.88
N GLN A 54 -11.15 -29.49 41.23
CA GLN A 54 -10.55 -28.29 41.80
C GLN A 54 -11.51 -27.07 41.78
N LYS A 55 -12.74 -27.24 42.29
CA LYS A 55 -13.74 -26.15 42.29
C LYS A 55 -13.30 -24.83 42.99
N GLN A 56 -12.23 -24.87 43.74
CA GLN A 56 -11.79 -23.71 44.57
C GLN A 56 -10.56 -22.96 44.03
N TYR A 57 -9.93 -23.45 42.97
CA TYR A 57 -8.68 -22.85 42.42
C TYR A 57 -8.74 -22.70 40.89
N SER A 58 -9.82 -22.12 40.34
CA SER A 58 -9.67 -21.60 38.99
C SER A 58 -8.74 -20.39 39.07
N LYS A 59 -7.44 -20.62 38.80
CA LYS A 59 -6.53 -19.51 38.54
C LYS A 59 -7.20 -18.59 37.53
N CYS A 60 -7.20 -17.30 37.79
CA CYS A 60 -7.63 -16.32 36.79
C CYS A 60 -6.66 -16.43 35.61
N CYS A 61 -7.09 -17.08 34.55
CA CYS A 61 -6.31 -17.24 33.32
C CYS A 61 -6.87 -16.32 32.24
N LYS A 62 -5.99 -15.77 31.40
CA LYS A 62 -6.32 -14.85 30.30
C LYS A 62 -5.52 -15.15 29.05
N SER A 63 -6.19 -15.10 27.90
CA SER A 63 -5.51 -14.89 26.61
C SER A 63 -5.33 -13.40 26.37
N LEU A 64 -4.24 -13.01 25.77
CA LEU A 64 -4.03 -11.63 25.35
C LEU A 64 -4.42 -11.48 23.90
N HIS A 65 -5.20 -10.45 23.62
CA HIS A 65 -5.62 -10.07 22.27
C HIS A 65 -4.96 -8.76 21.90
N VAL A 66 -4.02 -8.81 20.95
CA VAL A 66 -3.25 -7.65 20.53
C VAL A 66 -3.56 -7.36 19.07
N SER A 67 -4.16 -6.20 18.81
CA SER A 67 -4.47 -5.71 17.47
C SER A 67 -3.42 -4.69 17.05
N LEU A 68 -2.83 -4.87 15.86
CA LEU A 68 -1.79 -4.02 15.29
C LEU A 68 -2.28 -3.46 13.95
N PHE A 69 -2.15 -2.14 13.79
CA PHE A 69 -2.70 -1.42 12.64
C PHE A 69 -1.58 -0.63 11.94
N PHE A 70 -1.06 -1.15 10.82
CA PHE A 70 -0.01 -0.52 10.01
C PHE A 70 -0.64 0.28 8.88
N ASP A 71 -0.61 1.60 8.97
CA ASP A 71 -1.30 2.43 7.99
C ASP A 71 -0.48 2.68 6.72
N GLY A 72 -1.18 3.08 5.67
CA GLY A 72 -0.58 3.38 4.38
C GLY A 72 0.29 4.64 4.43
N THR A 73 1.28 4.70 3.54
CA THR A 73 2.12 5.90 3.39
C THR A 73 1.30 7.18 3.34
N ASN A 74 1.78 8.20 4.03
CA ASN A 74 1.11 9.50 4.13
C ASN A 74 -0.24 9.48 4.88
N ASN A 75 -0.68 8.33 5.38
CA ASN A 75 -1.86 8.23 6.23
C ASN A 75 -1.49 8.37 7.72
N ASN A 76 -2.24 9.19 8.42
CA ASN A 76 -2.01 9.46 9.84
C ASN A 76 -3.35 9.69 10.54
N GLU A 77 -3.74 8.76 11.42
CA GLU A 77 -5.05 8.77 12.10
C GLU A 77 -5.36 10.13 12.71
N HIS A 78 -4.42 10.71 13.45
CA HIS A 78 -4.63 11.96 14.14
C HIS A 78 -4.92 13.14 13.20
N ASN A 79 -4.20 13.24 12.07
CA ASN A 79 -4.38 14.33 11.12
C ASN A 79 -5.57 14.07 10.19
N ASP A 80 -5.75 12.83 9.73
CA ASP A 80 -6.72 12.48 8.71
C ASP A 80 -8.14 12.42 9.29
N THR A 81 -8.30 12.00 10.56
CA THR A 81 -9.60 12.04 11.25
C THR A 81 -10.11 13.46 11.44
N LYS A 82 -9.24 14.42 11.74
CA LYS A 82 -9.61 15.84 11.83
C LYS A 82 -10.09 16.41 10.50
N ASN A 83 -9.61 15.87 9.42
CA ASN A 83 -9.94 16.29 8.06
C ASN A 83 -11.00 15.40 7.40
N GLU A 84 -11.64 14.49 8.16
CA GLU A 84 -12.72 13.60 7.75
C GLU A 84 -12.36 12.62 6.61
N HIS A 85 -11.07 12.24 6.50
CA HIS A 85 -10.63 11.27 5.51
C HIS A 85 -9.66 10.19 6.06
N PRO A 86 -9.92 9.60 7.25
CA PRO A 86 -9.10 8.52 7.74
C PRO A 86 -9.12 7.30 6.81
N SER A 87 -7.99 6.58 6.76
CA SER A 87 -7.89 5.32 6.04
C SER A 87 -8.80 4.25 6.65
N ASN A 88 -9.02 3.14 5.96
CA ASN A 88 -9.75 2.00 6.52
C ASN A 88 -8.98 1.34 7.67
N VAL A 89 -7.65 1.40 7.68
CA VAL A 89 -6.83 0.94 8.82
C VAL A 89 -7.10 1.79 10.05
N ALA A 90 -7.13 3.12 9.92
CA ALA A 90 -7.47 4.03 11.00
C ALA A 90 -8.91 3.81 11.51
N LYS A 91 -9.89 3.63 10.61
CA LYS A 91 -11.29 3.35 11.00
C LYS A 91 -11.43 1.99 11.72
N LEU A 92 -10.69 0.96 11.31
CA LEU A 92 -10.64 -0.31 12.02
C LEU A 92 -9.99 -0.17 13.40
N PHE A 93 -8.94 0.67 13.51
CA PHE A 93 -8.35 1.01 14.81
C PHE A 93 -9.37 1.73 15.70
N HIS A 94 -10.16 2.68 15.17
CA HIS A 94 -11.22 3.34 15.93
C HIS A 94 -12.27 2.34 16.45
N ALA A 95 -12.59 1.32 15.67
CA ALA A 95 -13.52 0.27 16.03
C ALA A 95 -12.91 -0.84 16.92
N SER A 96 -11.61 -0.81 17.22
CA SER A 96 -10.96 -1.84 18.03
C SER A 96 -11.24 -1.67 19.53
N LEU A 97 -11.18 -2.77 20.31
CA LEU A 97 -11.25 -2.71 21.76
C LEU A 97 -9.97 -2.11 22.31
N ARG A 98 -10.05 -0.93 22.92
CA ARG A 98 -8.90 -0.14 23.36
C ARG A 98 -9.17 0.65 24.64
N GLY A 99 -8.09 1.18 25.22
CA GLY A 99 -8.12 1.98 26.42
C GLY A 99 -7.92 1.14 27.69
N ARG A 100 -7.67 1.84 28.81
CA ARG A 100 -7.17 1.24 30.06
C ARG A 100 -8.07 0.11 30.60
N THR A 101 -9.38 0.19 30.39
CA THR A 101 -10.31 -0.85 30.84
C THR A 101 -10.21 -2.10 29.96
N ALA A 102 -10.06 -1.95 28.63
CA ALA A 102 -9.84 -3.06 27.73
C ALA A 102 -8.50 -3.77 28.02
N GLU A 103 -7.42 -2.99 28.21
CA GLU A 103 -6.08 -3.51 28.56
C GLU A 103 -6.12 -4.36 29.84
N LYS A 104 -6.80 -3.90 30.89
CA LYS A 104 -6.99 -4.67 32.12
C LYS A 104 -7.72 -6.00 31.89
N ASN A 105 -8.50 -6.09 30.80
CA ASN A 105 -9.19 -7.30 30.40
C ASN A 105 -8.44 -8.13 29.35
N GLY A 106 -7.19 -7.73 28.98
CA GLY A 106 -6.32 -8.45 28.06
C GLY A 106 -6.47 -8.05 26.60
N TYR A 107 -7.09 -6.90 26.30
CA TYR A 107 -7.28 -6.38 24.95
C TYR A 107 -6.42 -5.15 24.73
N PHE A 108 -5.57 -5.18 23.71
CA PHE A 108 -4.62 -4.13 23.38
C PHE A 108 -4.74 -3.77 21.91
N SER A 109 -4.62 -2.49 21.59
CA SER A 109 -4.66 -2.01 20.21
C SER A 109 -3.61 -0.93 20.00
N TYR A 110 -2.77 -1.12 19.00
CA TYR A 110 -1.66 -0.22 18.67
C TYR A 110 -1.72 0.18 17.21
N TYR A 111 -1.58 1.48 16.96
CA TYR A 111 -1.60 2.05 15.63
C TYR A 111 -0.21 2.56 15.25
N MET A 112 0.26 2.17 14.07
CA MET A 112 1.49 2.62 13.45
C MET A 112 1.13 3.56 12.30
N PRO A 113 1.41 4.86 12.43
CA PRO A 113 1.19 5.83 11.34
C PRO A 113 1.99 5.45 10.09
N GLY A 114 1.46 5.75 8.92
CA GLY A 114 2.13 5.45 7.65
C GLY A 114 3.51 6.10 7.54
N VAL A 115 4.44 5.43 6.88
CA VAL A 115 5.79 5.97 6.65
C VAL A 115 5.74 7.36 6.04
N GLY A 116 6.66 8.20 6.48
CA GLY A 116 6.74 9.61 6.08
C GLY A 116 5.81 10.53 6.85
N THR A 117 5.03 10.02 7.81
CA THR A 117 4.18 10.84 8.68
C THR A 117 4.71 10.87 10.13
N PRO A 118 4.36 11.87 10.93
CA PRO A 118 4.78 11.97 12.32
C PRO A 118 4.44 10.71 13.12
N PHE A 119 5.42 10.24 13.89
CA PHE A 119 5.28 9.16 14.86
C PHE A 119 6.12 9.49 16.11
N PRO A 120 5.59 10.33 17.02
CA PRO A 120 6.32 10.82 18.19
C PRO A 120 6.91 9.72 19.09
N GLU A 121 6.26 8.56 19.16
CA GLU A 121 6.68 7.41 19.96
C GLU A 121 8.02 6.80 19.51
N ILE A 122 8.41 7.03 18.25
CA ILE A 122 9.72 6.65 17.71
C ILE A 122 10.60 7.87 17.39
N GLY A 123 10.23 9.07 17.87
CA GLY A 123 10.99 10.30 17.68
C GLY A 123 10.78 11.02 16.37
N GLU A 124 9.89 10.54 15.50
CA GLU A 124 9.54 11.22 14.23
C GLU A 124 8.44 12.26 14.50
N LEU A 125 8.80 13.55 14.56
CA LEU A 125 7.84 14.63 14.85
C LEU A 125 7.28 15.31 13.60
N ASP A 126 7.95 15.18 12.47
CA ASP A 126 7.60 15.89 11.23
C ASP A 126 7.30 14.92 10.10
N TYR A 127 6.55 15.40 9.11
CA TYR A 127 6.46 14.71 7.83
C TYR A 127 7.83 14.68 7.16
N ASN A 128 8.19 13.53 6.63
CA ASN A 128 9.48 13.28 6.01
C ASN A 128 9.30 12.86 4.54
N GLU A 129 9.80 13.67 3.60
CA GLU A 129 9.74 13.37 2.17
C GLU A 129 10.43 12.05 1.81
N ASP A 130 11.53 11.69 2.49
CA ASP A 130 12.21 10.41 2.25
C ASP A 130 11.37 9.22 2.71
N GLY A 131 10.64 9.36 3.81
CA GLY A 131 9.65 8.38 4.25
C GLY A 131 8.51 8.24 3.26
N LEU A 132 7.98 9.34 2.73
CA LEU A 132 6.93 9.34 1.72
C LEU A 132 7.39 8.70 0.40
N LYS A 133 8.60 9.02 -0.06
CA LYS A 133 9.14 8.56 -1.35
C LYS A 133 9.77 7.17 -1.27
N TYR A 134 10.49 6.86 -0.18
CA TYR A 134 11.36 5.67 -0.09
C TYR A 134 11.00 4.73 1.05
N ALA A 135 9.92 5.01 1.80
CA ALA A 135 9.48 4.24 2.97
C ALA A 135 10.56 4.12 4.08
N THR A 136 11.39 5.16 4.24
CA THR A 136 12.31 5.23 5.39
C THR A 136 11.51 5.29 6.69
N GLY A 137 11.99 4.63 7.75
CA GLY A 137 11.28 4.52 9.03
C GLY A 137 10.27 3.36 9.12
N GLY A 138 10.10 2.55 8.06
CA GLY A 138 9.27 1.34 8.13
C GLY A 138 9.83 0.29 9.08
N GLU A 139 11.17 0.08 9.07
CA GLU A 139 11.84 -0.80 10.02
C GLU A 139 11.53 -0.42 11.47
N ASP A 140 11.56 0.87 11.80
CA ASP A 140 11.33 1.38 13.14
C ASP A 140 9.88 1.14 13.59
N ARG A 141 8.89 1.27 12.69
CA ARG A 141 7.48 0.97 12.94
C ARG A 141 7.27 -0.51 13.25
N ILE A 142 7.91 -1.39 12.50
CA ILE A 142 7.84 -2.84 12.70
C ILE A 142 8.51 -3.22 14.05
N ASN A 143 9.67 -2.67 14.33
CA ASN A 143 10.38 -2.89 15.59
C ASN A 143 9.55 -2.38 16.79
N TRP A 144 8.92 -1.21 16.66
CA TRP A 144 8.03 -0.68 17.68
C TRP A 144 6.83 -1.60 17.93
N ALA A 145 6.22 -2.13 16.88
CA ALA A 145 5.12 -3.09 17.01
C ALA A 145 5.54 -4.37 17.77
N LEU A 146 6.75 -4.89 17.53
CA LEU A 146 7.30 -6.04 18.30
C LEU A 146 7.44 -5.70 19.78
N ILE A 147 7.89 -4.49 20.12
CA ILE A 147 8.00 -4.01 21.50
C ILE A 147 6.60 -3.88 22.13
N GLN A 148 5.60 -3.43 21.39
CA GLN A 148 4.23 -3.30 21.92
C GLN A 148 3.60 -4.66 22.25
N VAL A 149 3.92 -5.71 21.50
CA VAL A 149 3.54 -7.09 21.89
C VAL A 149 4.17 -7.45 23.24
N ALA A 150 5.45 -7.15 23.47
CA ALA A 150 6.10 -7.37 24.76
C ALA A 150 5.51 -6.49 25.87
N SER A 151 5.15 -5.25 25.55
CA SER A 151 4.49 -4.31 26.47
C SER A 151 3.12 -4.81 26.93
N ALA A 152 2.33 -5.40 26.04
CA ALA A 152 1.07 -6.05 26.39
C ALA A 152 1.25 -7.22 27.35
N VAL A 153 2.27 -8.06 27.12
CA VAL A 153 2.64 -9.16 28.04
C VAL A 153 3.10 -8.60 29.39
N SER A 154 3.92 -7.55 29.38
CA SER A 154 4.39 -6.88 30.60
C SER A 154 3.23 -6.35 31.43
N PHE A 155 2.31 -5.64 30.79
CA PHE A 155 1.13 -5.12 31.49
C PHE A 155 0.28 -6.24 32.12
N ALA A 156 0.09 -7.34 31.40
CA ALA A 156 -0.68 -8.49 31.93
C ALA A 156 0.00 -9.16 33.12
N LEU A 157 1.33 -9.27 33.13
CA LEU A 157 2.09 -9.97 34.17
C LEU A 157 2.44 -9.09 35.37
N ILE A 158 2.78 -7.84 35.15
CA ILE A 158 3.29 -6.96 36.21
C ILE A 158 2.57 -5.60 36.32
N ASN A 159 1.51 -5.39 35.50
CA ASN A 159 0.73 -4.16 35.41
C ASN A 159 1.59 -2.92 35.09
N GLU A 160 2.66 -3.11 34.32
CA GLU A 160 3.54 -2.04 33.82
C GLU A 160 3.69 -2.18 32.31
N VAL A 161 3.55 -1.06 31.58
CA VAL A 161 3.86 -0.96 30.16
C VAL A 161 5.34 -0.65 29.97
N VAL A 162 5.89 -0.97 28.80
CA VAL A 162 7.20 -0.45 28.41
C VAL A 162 7.04 1.04 28.14
N ASP A 163 7.82 1.87 28.85
CA ASP A 163 7.80 3.32 28.68
C ASP A 163 8.24 3.72 27.27
N ASP A 164 7.60 4.76 26.68
CA ASP A 164 7.86 5.19 25.30
C ASP A 164 9.33 5.61 25.08
N SER A 165 9.99 6.22 26.08
CA SER A 165 11.41 6.57 25.98
C SER A 165 12.30 5.33 25.92
N ILE A 166 11.94 4.29 26.67
CA ILE A 166 12.62 2.98 26.64
C ILE A 166 12.30 2.30 25.31
N ALA A 167 11.05 2.34 24.86
CA ALA A 167 10.64 1.78 23.58
C ALA A 167 11.44 2.39 22.43
N ASN A 168 11.54 3.71 22.34
CA ASN A 168 12.32 4.40 21.33
C ASN A 168 13.80 3.97 21.33
N THR A 169 14.46 3.97 22.50
CA THR A 169 15.85 3.50 22.61
C THR A 169 16.02 2.04 22.15
N LYS A 170 15.03 1.18 22.44
CA LYS A 170 15.06 -0.23 22.01
C LYS A 170 14.80 -0.36 20.51
N VAL A 171 13.91 0.45 19.91
CA VAL A 171 13.72 0.53 18.47
C VAL A 171 15.04 0.89 17.78
N GLU A 172 15.72 1.95 18.21
CA GLU A 172 17.04 2.34 17.69
C GLU A 172 18.07 1.20 17.79
N ALA A 173 18.08 0.46 18.91
CA ALA A 173 18.98 -0.66 19.10
C ALA A 173 18.69 -1.87 18.19
N MET A 174 17.43 -2.04 17.77
CA MET A 174 17.01 -3.08 16.83
C MET A 174 17.25 -2.70 15.38
N SER A 175 17.17 -1.40 15.06
CA SER A 175 17.28 -0.87 13.72
C SER A 175 18.67 -1.12 13.13
N THR A 176 18.70 -1.49 11.87
CA THR A 176 19.94 -1.77 11.16
C THR A 176 20.39 -0.54 10.40
N TRP A 177 21.67 -0.50 10.09
CA TRP A 177 22.18 0.51 9.18
C TRP A 177 21.56 0.28 7.79
N ARG A 178 21.00 1.32 7.19
CA ARG A 178 20.24 1.31 5.95
C ARG A 178 21.08 0.78 4.78
N GLY A 179 20.95 -0.50 4.46
CA GLY A 179 21.66 -1.11 3.34
C GLY A 179 21.18 -2.55 3.06
N PRO A 180 21.37 -3.09 1.84
CA PRO A 180 20.85 -4.40 1.42
C PRO A 180 21.38 -5.59 2.23
N LEU A 181 22.41 -5.42 3.05
CA LEU A 181 22.87 -6.40 4.03
C LEU A 181 22.20 -6.22 5.40
N GLY A 182 21.34 -5.20 5.55
CA GLY A 182 20.72 -4.84 6.83
C GLY A 182 19.82 -5.94 7.39
N SER A 183 18.99 -6.57 6.55
CA SER A 183 18.05 -7.63 6.96
C SER A 183 18.77 -8.83 7.57
N ALA A 184 19.93 -9.23 7.04
CA ALA A 184 20.70 -10.37 7.55
C ALA A 184 21.21 -10.17 8.99
N PHE A 185 21.54 -8.94 9.38
CA PHE A 185 22.01 -8.60 10.74
C PHE A 185 20.88 -8.16 11.68
N GLY A 186 19.75 -7.69 11.13
CA GLY A 186 18.61 -7.22 11.90
C GLY A 186 17.98 -8.27 12.79
N ALA A 187 17.84 -9.50 12.34
CA ALA A 187 17.29 -10.61 13.10
C ALA A 187 18.07 -10.88 14.39
N GLY A 188 19.41 -10.81 14.36
CA GLY A 188 20.26 -10.96 15.52
C GLY A 188 20.07 -9.85 16.55
N ARG A 189 19.99 -8.60 16.11
CA ARG A 189 19.75 -7.44 16.99
C ARG A 189 18.35 -7.49 17.62
N ARG A 190 17.32 -7.74 16.82
CA ARG A 190 15.95 -7.90 17.32
C ARG A 190 15.86 -9.00 18.37
N ARG A 191 16.48 -10.16 18.10
CA ARG A 191 16.51 -11.27 19.06
C ARG A 191 17.23 -10.88 20.36
N ALA A 192 18.35 -10.18 20.28
CA ALA A 192 19.09 -9.75 21.47
C ALA A 192 18.27 -8.78 22.33
N VAL A 193 17.70 -7.74 21.73
CA VAL A 193 16.87 -6.73 22.41
C VAL A 193 15.62 -7.36 23.02
N MET A 194 14.90 -8.17 22.24
CA MET A 194 13.66 -8.81 22.72
C MET A 194 13.94 -9.81 23.83
N SER A 195 15.06 -10.57 23.76
CA SER A 195 15.48 -11.46 24.85
C SER A 195 15.79 -10.67 26.11
N GLU A 196 16.45 -9.52 26.03
CA GLU A 196 16.68 -8.65 27.17
C GLU A 196 15.37 -8.19 27.83
N ILE A 197 14.40 -7.74 27.02
CA ILE A 197 13.08 -7.31 27.51
C ILE A 197 12.39 -8.47 28.22
N PHE A 198 12.33 -9.66 27.62
CA PHE A 198 11.65 -10.82 28.21
C PHE A 198 12.33 -11.38 29.42
N ASN A 199 13.66 -11.42 29.49
CA ASN A 199 14.40 -11.83 30.66
C ASN A 199 14.15 -10.88 31.85
N SER A 200 14.14 -9.58 31.58
CA SER A 200 13.80 -8.56 32.57
C SER A 200 12.39 -8.72 33.11
N LEU A 201 11.46 -9.00 32.21
CA LEU A 201 10.04 -9.21 32.51
C LEU A 201 9.85 -10.48 33.39
N GLN A 202 10.46 -11.60 33.01
CA GLN A 202 10.41 -12.84 33.81
C GLN A 202 10.97 -12.64 35.21
N ALA A 203 12.12 -11.94 35.33
CA ALA A 203 12.72 -11.62 36.62
C ALA A 203 11.84 -10.69 37.49
N ALA A 204 11.12 -9.75 36.86
CA ALA A 204 10.18 -8.86 37.55
C ALA A 204 8.90 -9.61 37.98
N ALA A 205 8.36 -10.44 37.11
CA ALA A 205 7.18 -11.26 37.40
C ALA A 205 7.41 -12.25 38.56
N ALA A 206 8.60 -12.83 38.64
CA ALA A 206 8.97 -13.74 39.75
C ALA A 206 8.96 -13.06 41.15
N LYS A 207 9.08 -11.72 41.20
CA LYS A 207 9.09 -10.95 42.45
C LYS A 207 7.70 -10.44 42.86
N LYS A 208 6.69 -10.54 42.00
CA LYS A 208 5.35 -10.04 42.27
C LYS A 208 4.40 -11.18 42.72
N PRO A 209 3.29 -10.87 43.45
CA PRO A 209 2.29 -11.86 43.78
C PRO A 209 1.72 -12.51 42.50
N PRO A 210 1.15 -13.74 42.60
CA PRO A 210 0.70 -14.47 41.43
C PRO A 210 -0.26 -13.62 40.58
N ALA A 211 0.20 -13.24 39.41
CA ALA A 211 -0.61 -12.60 38.36
C ALA A 211 -1.55 -13.62 37.71
N PRO A 212 -2.56 -13.17 36.97
CA PRO A 212 -3.34 -14.07 36.12
C PRO A 212 -2.41 -14.91 35.25
N GLU A 213 -2.69 -16.18 35.10
CA GLU A 213 -1.95 -17.03 34.17
C GLU A 213 -2.25 -16.60 32.73
N VAL A 214 -1.24 -16.17 31.97
CA VAL A 214 -1.38 -15.82 30.56
C VAL A 214 -1.32 -17.11 29.75
N LEU A 215 -2.41 -17.46 29.08
CA LEU A 215 -2.54 -18.68 28.27
C LEU A 215 -1.83 -18.58 26.92
N GLY A 216 -1.74 -17.38 26.36
CA GLY A 216 -1.10 -17.12 25.08
C GLY A 216 -1.42 -15.74 24.57
N VAL A 217 -0.82 -15.40 23.43
CA VAL A 217 -0.99 -14.11 22.74
C VAL A 217 -1.62 -14.35 21.37
N LYS A 218 -2.76 -13.73 21.13
CA LYS A 218 -3.51 -13.77 19.87
C LYS A 218 -3.35 -12.42 19.18
N LEU A 219 -2.76 -12.42 18.00
CA LEU A 219 -2.51 -11.21 17.21
C LEU A 219 -3.56 -11.06 16.11
N TYR A 220 -3.97 -9.82 15.89
CA TYR A 220 -4.83 -9.39 14.77
C TYR A 220 -4.09 -8.25 14.08
N VAL A 221 -3.59 -8.50 12.88
CA VAL A 221 -2.67 -7.60 12.19
C VAL A 221 -3.35 -7.04 10.95
N TYR A 222 -3.36 -5.72 10.82
CA TYR A 222 -3.98 -5.03 9.69
C TYR A 222 -2.96 -4.13 9.02
N GLY A 223 -3.07 -3.98 7.68
CA GLY A 223 -2.19 -3.10 6.95
C GLY A 223 -2.78 -2.59 5.64
N PHE A 224 -2.31 -1.43 5.20
CA PHE A 224 -2.65 -0.84 3.91
C PHE A 224 -1.40 -0.39 3.16
N SER A 225 -1.34 -0.63 1.84
CA SER A 225 -0.22 -0.13 1.02
C SER A 225 1.14 -0.66 1.50
N ARG A 226 2.12 0.23 1.74
CA ARG A 226 3.40 -0.11 2.39
C ARG A 226 3.21 -0.56 3.83
N GLY A 227 2.19 -0.09 4.54
CA GLY A 227 1.81 -0.65 5.83
C GLY A 227 1.33 -2.10 5.75
N ALA A 228 0.77 -2.53 4.62
CA ALA A 228 0.47 -3.96 4.39
C ALA A 228 1.75 -4.79 4.23
N ALA A 229 2.79 -4.24 3.58
CA ALA A 229 4.10 -4.86 3.53
C ALA A 229 4.77 -4.89 4.92
N GLU A 230 4.66 -3.80 5.70
CA GLU A 230 5.12 -3.77 7.11
C GLU A 230 4.43 -4.84 7.96
N ALA A 231 3.11 -5.02 7.79
CA ALA A 231 2.35 -6.06 8.49
C ALA A 231 2.85 -7.47 8.14
N ARG A 232 3.18 -7.74 6.88
CA ARG A 232 3.76 -9.01 6.44
C ARG A 232 5.18 -9.20 7.00
N THR A 233 6.02 -8.20 6.91
CA THR A 233 7.37 -8.21 7.49
C THR A 233 7.32 -8.41 9.01
N PHE A 234 6.38 -7.77 9.71
CA PHE A 234 6.17 -7.99 11.14
C PHE A 234 5.93 -9.48 11.45
N VAL A 235 5.07 -10.16 10.69
CA VAL A 235 4.79 -11.59 10.89
C VAL A 235 6.06 -12.43 10.66
N THR A 236 6.85 -12.10 9.64
CA THR A 236 8.12 -12.77 9.34
C THR A 236 9.13 -12.55 10.48
N TRP A 237 9.32 -11.30 10.92
CA TRP A 237 10.26 -10.99 12.00
C TRP A 237 9.83 -11.56 13.35
N LEU A 238 8.52 -11.62 13.62
CA LEU A 238 7.98 -12.32 14.77
C LEU A 238 8.40 -13.79 14.78
N SER A 239 8.31 -14.48 13.62
CA SER A 239 8.72 -15.88 13.52
C SER A 239 10.21 -16.11 13.78
N GLN A 240 11.05 -15.11 13.46
CA GLN A 240 12.49 -15.14 13.72
C GLN A 240 12.83 -15.04 15.23
N LEU A 241 11.89 -14.58 16.06
CA LEU A 241 12.06 -14.45 17.52
C LEU A 241 11.64 -15.71 18.28
N PHE A 242 11.12 -16.74 17.61
CA PHE A 242 10.64 -17.95 18.28
C PHE A 242 11.75 -18.74 18.93
N GLU A 243 11.41 -19.33 20.06
CA GLU A 243 12.35 -20.04 20.94
C GLU A 243 12.74 -21.41 20.35
N THR A 244 14.02 -21.75 20.41
CA THR A 244 14.47 -23.12 20.14
C THR A 244 14.76 -23.79 21.49
N PRO A 245 13.90 -24.74 21.93
CA PRO A 245 14.12 -25.43 23.19
C PRO A 245 15.45 -26.22 23.21
N PRO A 246 16.07 -26.40 24.35
CA PRO A 246 17.26 -27.21 24.43
C PRO A 246 17.06 -28.60 23.84
N GLY A 247 17.94 -28.99 22.91
CA GLY A 247 17.88 -30.27 22.20
C GLY A 247 16.87 -30.34 21.04
N ALA A 248 16.12 -29.29 20.75
CA ALA A 248 15.27 -29.21 19.56
C ALA A 248 16.06 -28.65 18.35
N GLU A 249 15.86 -29.25 17.18
CA GLU A 249 16.44 -28.76 15.92
C GLU A 249 15.68 -27.55 15.34
N GLN A 250 14.41 -27.38 15.70
CA GLN A 250 13.53 -26.35 15.15
C GLN A 250 12.96 -25.48 16.28
N PRO A 251 12.74 -24.17 16.00
CA PRO A 251 12.05 -23.30 16.94
C PRO A 251 10.58 -23.71 17.08
N VAL A 252 10.02 -23.49 18.26
CA VAL A 252 8.61 -23.67 18.56
C VAL A 252 7.90 -22.31 18.53
N GLN A 253 6.63 -22.29 18.20
CA GLN A 253 5.82 -21.07 18.08
C GLN A 253 5.51 -20.49 19.47
N ARG A 254 6.55 -20.01 20.15
CA ARG A 254 6.49 -19.40 21.48
C ARG A 254 7.36 -18.16 21.55
N LEU A 255 6.90 -17.21 22.35
CA LEU A 255 7.62 -15.98 22.68
C LEU A 255 7.56 -15.78 24.19
N ALA A 256 8.71 -15.69 24.86
CA ALA A 256 8.80 -15.64 26.33
C ALA A 256 8.07 -16.80 27.04
N GLY A 257 8.13 -18.00 26.48
CA GLY A 257 7.42 -19.18 26.97
C GLY A 257 5.93 -19.24 26.67
N LEU A 258 5.35 -18.18 26.11
CA LEU A 258 3.91 -18.09 25.78
C LEU A 258 3.64 -18.53 24.34
N PRO A 259 2.61 -19.34 24.09
CA PRO A 259 2.10 -19.58 22.75
C PRO A 259 1.67 -18.27 22.10
N ILE A 260 1.99 -18.08 20.82
CA ILE A 260 1.62 -16.88 20.06
C ILE A 260 1.11 -17.27 18.68
N SER A 261 0.09 -16.59 18.18
CA SER A 261 -0.50 -16.82 16.85
C SER A 261 -1.03 -15.53 16.26
N VAL A 262 -1.00 -15.42 14.94
CA VAL A 262 -1.70 -14.41 14.17
C VAL A 262 -3.04 -15.00 13.76
N GLU A 263 -4.09 -14.66 14.51
CA GLU A 263 -5.45 -15.15 14.26
C GLU A 263 -5.99 -14.63 12.92
N PHE A 264 -5.64 -13.36 12.62
CA PHE A 264 -6.05 -12.68 11.40
C PHE A 264 -4.97 -11.73 10.88
N LEU A 265 -4.65 -11.86 9.60
CA LEU A 265 -3.88 -10.91 8.84
C LEU A 265 -4.81 -10.29 7.77
N GLY A 266 -5.20 -9.03 7.96
CA GLY A 266 -6.06 -8.27 7.07
C GLY A 266 -5.28 -7.19 6.34
N ILE A 267 -5.02 -7.35 5.06
CA ILE A 267 -4.19 -6.42 4.29
C ILE A 267 -4.94 -5.89 3.08
N MET A 268 -4.69 -4.63 2.73
CA MET A 268 -5.33 -3.93 1.63
C MET A 268 -4.27 -3.44 0.65
N ASP A 269 -4.36 -3.91 -0.58
CA ASP A 269 -3.57 -3.52 -1.76
C ASP A 269 -2.08 -3.36 -1.46
N THR A 270 -1.43 -4.45 -1.08
CA THR A 270 -0.01 -4.47 -0.66
C THR A 270 0.90 -3.96 -1.76
N VAL A 271 1.71 -2.98 -1.43
CA VAL A 271 2.74 -2.41 -2.29
C VAL A 271 4.06 -2.42 -1.53
N ALA A 272 5.02 -3.21 -2.01
CA ALA A 272 6.34 -3.35 -1.39
C ALA A 272 7.40 -2.42 -2.00
N SER A 273 6.99 -1.37 -2.71
CA SER A 273 7.90 -0.40 -3.34
C SER A 273 8.60 0.45 -2.27
N VAL A 274 9.75 -0.02 -1.82
CA VAL A 274 10.62 0.60 -0.80
C VAL A 274 11.92 1.07 -1.47
N GLY A 275 12.49 2.15 -0.97
CA GLY A 275 13.72 2.71 -1.52
C GLY A 275 13.51 3.30 -2.92
N ILE A 276 14.47 3.11 -3.81
CA ILE A 276 14.43 3.61 -5.20
C ILE A 276 13.27 3.02 -6.00
N ALA A 277 12.76 1.86 -5.61
CA ALA A 277 11.66 1.19 -6.26
C ALA A 277 10.40 2.04 -6.39
N HIS A 278 10.18 3.01 -5.50
CA HIS A 278 9.06 3.93 -5.61
C HIS A 278 9.20 4.93 -6.78
N ALA A 279 10.42 5.31 -7.13
CA ALA A 279 10.70 6.31 -8.16
C ALA A 279 10.91 5.70 -9.55
N VAL A 280 11.09 4.40 -9.65
CA VAL A 280 11.46 3.72 -10.89
C VAL A 280 10.58 2.48 -11.11
N PRO A 281 9.78 2.45 -12.17
CA PRO A 281 8.97 1.29 -12.52
C PRO A 281 9.87 0.10 -12.87
N PHE A 282 9.38 -1.10 -12.62
CA PHE A 282 10.06 -2.38 -12.90
C PHE A 282 11.19 -2.77 -11.91
N PHE A 283 11.27 -2.12 -10.77
CA PHE A 283 12.05 -2.61 -9.63
C PHE A 283 11.25 -3.68 -8.90
N ASP A 284 11.92 -4.72 -8.40
CA ASP A 284 11.26 -5.80 -7.65
C ASP A 284 10.63 -5.32 -6.33
N GLY A 285 10.70 -4.03 -6.03
CA GLY A 285 10.03 -3.39 -4.90
C GLY A 285 10.53 -3.82 -3.52
N HIS A 286 11.14 -4.97 -3.44
CA HIS A 286 11.59 -5.59 -2.21
C HIS A 286 13.02 -5.16 -1.92
N MET A 287 13.17 -4.07 -1.18
CA MET A 287 14.45 -3.58 -0.68
C MET A 287 14.37 -3.41 0.83
N ASP A 288 15.50 -3.60 1.52
CA ASP A 288 15.62 -3.38 2.94
C ASP A 288 14.63 -4.26 3.74
N TRP A 289 13.83 -3.68 4.63
CA TRP A 289 12.84 -4.41 5.42
C TRP A 289 11.73 -5.08 4.56
N ALA A 290 11.48 -4.58 3.36
CA ALA A 290 10.48 -5.15 2.46
C ALA A 290 10.92 -6.48 1.80
N ASP A 291 12.20 -6.83 1.82
CA ASP A 291 12.65 -8.16 1.41
C ASP A 291 11.95 -9.27 2.22
N ASP A 292 11.71 -9.03 3.50
CA ASP A 292 11.03 -9.97 4.39
C ASP A 292 9.49 -9.93 4.28
N SER A 293 8.92 -9.05 3.43
CA SER A 293 7.47 -9.04 3.14
C SER A 293 7.03 -10.02 2.06
N GLN A 294 7.96 -10.51 1.23
CA GLN A 294 7.66 -11.28 0.01
C GLN A 294 6.85 -12.55 0.26
N LEU A 295 7.17 -13.27 1.33
CA LEU A 295 6.54 -14.52 1.70
C LEU A 295 6.10 -14.51 3.15
N LEU A 296 4.94 -15.08 3.43
CA LEU A 296 4.56 -15.41 4.80
C LEU A 296 5.43 -16.57 5.32
N PRO A 297 5.66 -16.65 6.65
CA PRO A 297 6.45 -17.73 7.22
C PRO A 297 5.94 -19.11 6.83
N ASP A 298 6.86 -20.02 6.52
CA ASP A 298 6.55 -21.36 6.02
C ASP A 298 5.57 -22.10 6.94
N ALA A 299 4.41 -22.40 6.40
CA ALA A 299 3.34 -23.10 7.11
C ALA A 299 3.70 -24.54 7.48
N LYS A 300 4.69 -25.19 6.83
CA LYS A 300 5.20 -26.50 7.26
C LYS A 300 6.00 -26.38 8.55
N ARG A 301 6.73 -25.28 8.70
CA ARG A 301 7.51 -24.99 9.91
C ARG A 301 6.65 -24.42 11.03
N PHE A 302 5.70 -23.54 10.70
CA PHE A 302 4.82 -22.85 11.65
C PHE A 302 3.35 -22.96 11.21
N PRO A 303 2.74 -24.16 11.31
CA PRO A 303 1.43 -24.45 10.69
C PRO A 303 0.26 -23.64 11.26
N ASN A 304 0.43 -23.06 12.44
CA ASN A 304 -0.62 -22.29 13.12
C ASN A 304 -0.21 -20.81 13.34
N LEU A 305 0.83 -20.33 12.68
CA LEU A 305 1.26 -18.95 12.88
C LEU A 305 0.25 -17.97 12.31
N VAL A 306 -0.04 -18.04 11.02
CA VAL A 306 -1.09 -17.23 10.39
C VAL A 306 -2.30 -18.14 10.13
N LYS A 307 -3.37 -17.95 10.90
CA LYS A 307 -4.55 -18.81 10.81
C LYS A 307 -5.49 -18.39 9.68
N HIS A 308 -5.63 -17.09 9.46
CA HIS A 308 -6.46 -16.54 8.39
C HIS A 308 -5.79 -15.31 7.78
N CYS A 309 -5.80 -15.22 6.45
CA CYS A 309 -5.34 -14.02 5.75
C CYS A 309 -6.42 -13.56 4.75
N ARG A 310 -6.62 -12.24 4.67
CA ARG A 310 -7.44 -11.59 3.65
C ARG A 310 -6.64 -10.46 3.04
N HIS A 311 -6.43 -10.55 1.72
CA HIS A 311 -5.79 -9.52 0.94
C HIS A 311 -6.81 -8.92 -0.04
N PHE A 312 -7.17 -7.66 0.14
CA PHE A 312 -8.08 -6.93 -0.74
C PHE A 312 -7.28 -6.15 -1.78
N VAL A 313 -7.54 -6.39 -3.05
CA VAL A 313 -6.74 -5.91 -4.18
C VAL A 313 -7.52 -4.91 -5.00
N ALA A 314 -6.89 -3.79 -5.34
CA ALA A 314 -7.46 -2.73 -6.17
C ALA A 314 -7.47 -3.13 -7.66
N ALA A 315 -8.66 -3.14 -8.26
CA ALA A 315 -8.86 -3.58 -9.64
C ALA A 315 -8.37 -2.58 -10.70
N PHE A 316 -8.32 -1.27 -10.37
CA PHE A 316 -8.07 -0.21 -11.34
C PHE A 316 -6.81 0.60 -11.09
N GLU A 317 -5.92 0.14 -10.19
CA GLU A 317 -4.64 0.82 -9.97
C GLU A 317 -3.73 0.65 -11.17
N GLN A 318 -3.23 1.77 -11.71
CA GLN A 318 -2.44 1.81 -12.94
C GLN A 318 -1.09 2.53 -12.79
N ARG A 319 -0.77 3.05 -11.60
CA ARG A 319 0.56 3.60 -11.36
C ARG A 319 1.60 2.48 -11.41
N SER A 320 2.62 2.64 -12.25
CA SER A 320 3.64 1.60 -12.44
C SER A 320 4.52 1.38 -11.20
N CYS A 321 4.64 2.41 -10.34
CA CYS A 321 5.34 2.31 -9.06
C CYS A 321 4.48 1.72 -7.91
N PHE A 322 3.27 1.23 -8.22
CA PHE A 322 2.37 0.52 -7.31
C PHE A 322 2.11 -0.91 -7.80
N PRO A 323 3.16 -1.73 -8.02
CA PRO A 323 2.96 -3.14 -8.33
C PRO A 323 2.23 -3.81 -7.18
N LEU A 324 1.41 -4.81 -7.50
CA LEU A 324 0.75 -5.62 -6.49
C LEU A 324 1.73 -6.64 -5.93
N ASP A 325 1.88 -6.66 -4.62
CA ASP A 325 2.61 -7.72 -3.92
C ASP A 325 1.62 -8.77 -3.41
N SER A 326 1.45 -9.84 -4.20
CA SER A 326 0.53 -10.93 -3.90
C SER A 326 0.95 -11.71 -2.65
N ILE A 327 -0.01 -12.35 -1.96
CA ILE A 327 0.25 -13.23 -0.81
C ILE A 327 0.59 -14.66 -1.22
N ARG A 328 0.69 -14.94 -2.51
CA ARG A 328 1.02 -16.28 -3.03
C ARG A 328 2.44 -16.68 -2.67
N ASN A 329 2.65 -17.99 -2.54
CA ASN A 329 3.96 -18.60 -2.50
C ASN A 329 4.66 -18.51 -3.88
N GLU A 330 5.96 -18.81 -3.93
CA GLU A 330 6.75 -18.80 -5.18
C GLU A 330 6.20 -19.76 -6.24
N ASP A 331 5.54 -20.85 -5.83
CA ASP A 331 4.91 -21.82 -6.74
C ASP A 331 3.53 -21.35 -7.26
N GLY A 332 3.07 -20.14 -6.89
CA GLY A 332 1.80 -19.57 -7.28
C GLY A 332 0.60 -20.02 -6.45
N SER A 333 0.79 -20.91 -5.47
CA SER A 333 -0.26 -21.35 -4.55
C SER A 333 -0.55 -20.31 -3.46
N TYR A 334 -1.76 -20.31 -2.92
CA TYR A 334 -2.09 -19.50 -1.74
C TYR A 334 -1.76 -20.24 -0.44
N PRO A 335 -1.26 -19.54 0.58
CA PRO A 335 -1.18 -20.10 1.93
C PRO A 335 -2.57 -20.56 2.42
N ALA A 336 -2.61 -21.54 3.30
CA ALA A 336 -3.87 -22.08 3.83
C ALA A 336 -4.74 -20.97 4.44
N ASN A 337 -6.05 -21.01 4.20
CA ASN A 337 -7.04 -20.03 4.67
C ASN A 337 -6.74 -18.57 4.26
N SER A 338 -5.99 -18.38 3.18
CA SER A 338 -5.63 -17.08 2.64
C SER A 338 -6.40 -16.82 1.35
N TYR A 339 -7.03 -15.64 1.24
CA TYR A 339 -7.81 -15.25 0.06
C TYR A 339 -7.39 -13.88 -0.44
N GLU A 340 -7.13 -13.80 -1.74
CA GLU A 340 -6.82 -12.57 -2.46
C GLU A 340 -8.07 -12.16 -3.25
N VAL A 341 -8.73 -11.09 -2.80
CA VAL A 341 -10.07 -10.69 -3.25
C VAL A 341 -10.00 -9.37 -3.99
N VAL A 342 -10.45 -9.36 -5.25
CA VAL A 342 -10.37 -8.18 -6.13
C VAL A 342 -11.60 -7.29 -5.95
N TYR A 343 -11.37 -6.01 -5.59
CA TYR A 343 -12.39 -4.99 -5.39
C TYR A 343 -12.31 -3.87 -6.43
N PRO A 344 -13.43 -3.24 -6.81
CA PRO A 344 -13.41 -2.10 -7.72
C PRO A 344 -12.78 -0.89 -7.03
N GLY A 345 -11.95 -0.20 -7.73
CA GLY A 345 -11.29 1.02 -7.26
C GLY A 345 -9.81 1.04 -7.55
N VAL A 346 -9.21 2.21 -7.35
CA VAL A 346 -7.76 2.39 -7.29
C VAL A 346 -7.28 2.16 -5.84
N HIS A 347 -5.99 2.29 -5.59
CA HIS A 347 -5.33 2.00 -4.33
C HIS A 347 -6.07 2.49 -3.08
N SER A 348 -6.35 3.80 -3.02
CA SER A 348 -7.05 4.41 -1.87
C SER A 348 -8.58 4.30 -1.95
N ASP A 349 -9.15 3.83 -3.07
CA ASP A 349 -10.55 3.39 -3.11
C ASP A 349 -10.74 2.07 -2.36
N VAL A 350 -9.68 1.27 -2.22
CA VAL A 350 -9.67 0.03 -1.45
C VAL A 350 -9.21 0.26 -0.02
N GLY A 351 -8.12 1.00 0.17
CA GLY A 351 -7.53 1.24 1.49
C GLY A 351 -8.12 2.40 2.29
N GLY A 352 -8.95 3.24 1.67
CA GLY A 352 -9.44 4.49 2.26
C GLY A 352 -8.42 5.63 2.14
N GLY A 353 -8.78 6.78 2.71
CA GLY A 353 -7.92 7.97 2.74
C GLY A 353 -8.31 9.07 1.76
N TYR A 354 -9.16 8.80 0.76
CA TYR A 354 -9.72 9.89 -0.06
C TYR A 354 -10.76 10.69 0.75
N PRO A 355 -10.71 12.03 0.72
CA PRO A 355 -11.78 12.84 1.26
C PRO A 355 -13.02 12.82 0.34
N MET A 356 -14.19 13.10 0.91
CA MET A 356 -15.36 13.37 0.10
C MET A 356 -15.09 14.51 -0.88
N ASN A 357 -15.70 14.43 -2.06
CA ASN A 357 -15.58 15.43 -3.12
C ASN A 357 -14.17 15.56 -3.76
N ASP A 358 -13.20 14.70 -3.40
CA ASP A 358 -11.96 14.63 -4.16
C ASP A 358 -12.26 14.19 -5.61
N GLN A 359 -11.66 14.86 -6.59
CA GLN A 359 -11.97 14.66 -8.01
C GLN A 359 -13.50 14.73 -8.34
N GLY A 360 -14.28 15.37 -7.47
CA GLY A 360 -15.72 15.42 -7.58
C GLY A 360 -16.45 14.09 -7.33
N LYS A 361 -15.81 13.15 -6.66
CA LYS A 361 -16.38 11.86 -6.26
C LYS A 361 -17.04 11.96 -4.87
N ALA A 362 -17.93 11.03 -4.53
CA ALA A 362 -18.60 10.96 -3.23
C ALA A 362 -19.13 12.33 -2.73
N ARG A 363 -19.86 13.04 -3.59
CA ARG A 363 -20.30 14.42 -3.36
C ARG A 363 -21.34 14.56 -2.23
N GLY A 364 -22.05 13.49 -1.91
CA GLY A 364 -23.07 13.45 -0.86
C GLY A 364 -22.54 13.17 0.53
N GLY A 365 -21.25 12.86 0.67
CA GLY A 365 -20.63 12.61 1.97
C GLY A 365 -19.66 11.42 1.97
N THR A 366 -18.94 11.24 3.08
CA THR A 366 -17.96 10.15 3.26
C THR A 366 -18.59 8.75 3.13
N ASN A 367 -19.89 8.62 3.40
CA ASN A 367 -20.65 7.38 3.25
C ASN A 367 -20.88 6.97 1.77
N GLU A 368 -20.57 7.86 0.80
CA GLU A 368 -20.59 7.55 -0.64
C GLU A 368 -19.24 7.08 -1.19
N LEU A 369 -18.18 7.06 -0.38
CA LEU A 369 -16.88 6.53 -0.79
C LEU A 369 -16.97 5.01 -1.00
N ILE A 370 -16.38 4.52 -2.09
CA ILE A 370 -16.36 3.08 -2.39
C ILE A 370 -15.56 2.28 -1.35
N SER A 371 -14.59 2.91 -0.68
CA SER A 371 -13.81 2.31 0.40
C SER A 371 -14.63 1.86 1.61
N GLN A 372 -15.87 2.32 1.75
CA GLN A 372 -16.79 1.82 2.77
C GLN A 372 -17.12 0.32 2.59
N ILE A 373 -17.13 -0.17 1.34
CA ILE A 373 -17.36 -1.59 1.04
C ILE A 373 -16.24 -2.44 1.64
N THR A 374 -14.99 -2.09 1.35
CA THR A 374 -13.82 -2.82 1.84
C THR A 374 -13.63 -2.71 3.35
N LEU A 375 -13.99 -1.56 3.95
CA LEU A 375 -14.02 -1.38 5.40
C LEU A 375 -14.96 -2.41 6.06
N HIS A 376 -16.19 -2.49 5.60
CA HIS A 376 -17.20 -3.40 6.15
C HIS A 376 -16.82 -4.86 5.94
N ASP A 377 -16.31 -5.20 4.77
CA ASP A 377 -15.92 -6.57 4.44
C ASP A 377 -14.71 -7.02 5.26
N MET A 378 -13.74 -6.14 5.51
CA MET A 378 -12.59 -6.43 6.37
C MET A 378 -13.00 -6.59 7.84
N TYR A 379 -13.83 -5.67 8.33
CA TYR A 379 -14.41 -5.78 9.67
C TYR A 379 -15.14 -7.12 9.85
N ALA A 380 -16.05 -7.46 8.94
CA ALA A 380 -16.87 -8.69 9.02
C ALA A 380 -16.01 -9.95 8.94
N ALA A 381 -15.02 -9.99 8.03
CA ALA A 381 -14.09 -11.10 7.90
C ALA A 381 -13.32 -11.37 9.20
N ALA A 382 -12.78 -10.30 9.81
CA ALA A 382 -12.04 -10.41 11.06
C ALA A 382 -12.95 -10.72 12.25
N PHE A 383 -14.10 -10.05 12.35
CA PHE A 383 -15.07 -10.24 13.42
C PHE A 383 -15.58 -11.69 13.49
N ALA A 384 -15.82 -12.30 12.33
CA ALA A 384 -16.29 -13.69 12.25
C ALA A 384 -15.35 -14.72 12.88
N ILE A 385 -14.06 -14.41 12.99
CA ILE A 385 -13.04 -15.31 13.57
C ILE A 385 -12.62 -14.90 14.99
N GLY A 386 -13.24 -13.89 15.58
CA GLY A 386 -13.00 -13.48 16.97
C GLY A 386 -12.18 -12.20 17.14
N ALA A 387 -11.96 -11.40 16.09
CA ALA A 387 -11.26 -10.12 16.22
C ALA A 387 -11.99 -9.22 17.24
N PRO A 388 -11.23 -8.55 18.13
CA PRO A 388 -11.78 -7.79 19.24
C PRO A 388 -12.20 -6.38 18.77
N PHE A 389 -13.32 -6.29 18.09
CA PHE A 389 -13.91 -5.04 17.64
C PHE A 389 -15.12 -4.64 18.49
N GLN A 390 -15.33 -3.34 18.58
CA GLN A 390 -16.55 -2.74 19.12
C GLN A 390 -17.73 -3.04 18.21
N VAL A 391 -18.93 -3.07 18.79
CA VAL A 391 -20.18 -3.38 18.09
C VAL A 391 -21.21 -2.28 18.32
N PRO A 392 -22.25 -2.16 17.46
CA PRO A 392 -23.40 -1.30 17.75
C PRO A 392 -24.05 -1.66 19.09
N GLU A 393 -24.59 -0.68 19.80
CA GLU A 393 -25.16 -0.86 21.14
C GLU A 393 -26.27 -1.90 21.16
N GLU A 394 -27.13 -1.91 20.14
CA GLU A 394 -28.35 -2.72 20.05
C GLU A 394 -28.06 -4.22 20.02
N VAL A 395 -26.85 -4.59 19.59
CA VAL A 395 -26.45 -6.01 19.47
C VAL A 395 -25.52 -6.47 20.59
N LEU A 396 -25.27 -5.64 21.60
CA LEU A 396 -24.44 -6.02 22.74
C LEU A 396 -25.19 -6.97 23.67
N PRO A 397 -24.76 -8.24 23.85
CA PRO A 397 -25.43 -9.20 24.72
C PRO A 397 -25.54 -8.73 26.18
N LYS A 398 -26.60 -9.10 26.87
CA LYS A 398 -26.80 -8.73 28.29
C LYS A 398 -25.63 -9.13 29.17
N THR A 399 -24.97 -10.24 28.88
CA THR A 399 -23.77 -10.71 29.59
C THR A 399 -22.58 -9.78 29.47
N LEU A 400 -22.51 -8.98 28.40
CA LEU A 400 -21.46 -8.00 28.12
C LEU A 400 -21.87 -6.56 28.40
N GLN A 401 -23.10 -6.31 28.86
CA GLN A 401 -23.56 -4.95 29.23
C GLN A 401 -22.68 -4.27 30.30
N PRO A 402 -22.11 -4.97 31.31
CA PRO A 402 -21.15 -4.35 32.22
C PRO A 402 -19.91 -3.77 31.54
N GLU A 403 -19.58 -4.29 30.35
CA GLU A 403 -18.42 -3.89 29.54
C GLU A 403 -18.78 -2.90 28.43
N LYS A 404 -20.02 -2.38 28.42
CA LYS A 404 -20.56 -1.49 27.39
C LYS A 404 -19.64 -0.31 27.07
N SER A 405 -19.04 0.31 28.10
CA SER A 405 -18.22 1.53 27.94
C SER A 405 -17.04 1.37 27.01
N TRP A 406 -16.56 0.14 26.77
CA TRP A 406 -15.42 -0.12 25.90
C TRP A 406 -15.68 -1.14 24.79
N ARG A 407 -16.82 -1.84 24.81
CA ARG A 407 -17.21 -2.78 23.74
C ARG A 407 -18.19 -2.18 22.73
N MET A 408 -18.82 -1.09 23.05
CA MET A 408 -19.80 -0.41 22.21
C MET A 408 -19.10 0.64 21.32
N MET A 409 -19.46 0.71 20.06
CA MET A 409 -19.03 1.80 19.17
C MET A 409 -19.52 3.15 19.66
N LEU A 410 -18.62 4.12 19.66
CA LEU A 410 -19.02 5.53 19.81
C LEU A 410 -19.78 5.98 18.57
N GLU A 411 -20.60 7.03 18.70
CA GLU A 411 -21.36 7.60 17.57
C GLU A 411 -20.43 8.07 16.43
N SER A 412 -19.26 8.62 16.76
CA SER A 412 -18.25 8.99 15.77
C SER A 412 -17.76 7.78 14.96
N THR A 413 -17.38 6.70 15.65
CA THR A 413 -16.95 5.45 15.02
C THR A 413 -18.09 4.83 14.20
N PHE A 414 -19.30 4.80 14.72
CA PHE A 414 -20.47 4.30 13.99
C PHE A 414 -20.73 5.12 12.71
N THR A 415 -20.49 6.43 12.75
CA THR A 415 -20.65 7.32 11.59
C THR A 415 -19.60 7.03 10.51
N GLU A 416 -18.37 6.68 10.88
CA GLU A 416 -17.33 6.27 9.95
C GLU A 416 -17.66 4.98 9.18
N PHE A 417 -18.55 4.13 9.73
CA PHE A 417 -19.05 2.90 9.11
C PHE A 417 -20.36 3.08 8.34
N LYS A 418 -20.92 4.28 8.22
CA LYS A 418 -22.10 4.48 7.38
C LYS A 418 -21.76 4.27 5.91
N VAL A 419 -22.62 3.54 5.20
CA VAL A 419 -22.52 3.31 3.76
C VAL A 419 -23.84 3.72 3.08
N HIS A 420 -23.74 4.44 1.97
CA HIS A 420 -24.92 4.86 1.23
C HIS A 420 -25.45 3.69 0.38
N PRO A 421 -26.76 3.40 0.36
CA PRO A 421 -27.32 2.28 -0.40
C PRO A 421 -26.98 2.28 -1.88
N THR A 422 -26.87 3.44 -2.49
CA THR A 422 -26.47 3.60 -3.91
C THR A 422 -25.08 3.04 -4.18
N VAL A 423 -24.13 3.14 -3.24
CA VAL A 423 -22.79 2.56 -3.37
C VAL A 423 -22.88 1.04 -3.41
N ALA A 424 -23.69 0.46 -2.52
CA ALA A 424 -23.94 -0.99 -2.49
C ALA A 424 -24.56 -1.47 -3.82
N GLU A 425 -25.57 -0.74 -4.34
CA GLU A 425 -26.24 -1.08 -5.58
C GLU A 425 -25.28 -1.06 -6.79
N ARG A 426 -24.47 0.01 -6.92
CA ARG A 426 -23.47 0.18 -7.98
C ARG A 426 -22.36 -0.85 -7.88
N PHE A 427 -21.89 -1.13 -6.66
CA PHE A 427 -20.92 -2.19 -6.40
C PHE A 427 -21.44 -3.57 -6.82
N ASN A 428 -22.67 -3.91 -6.47
CA ASN A 428 -23.28 -5.19 -6.84
C ASN A 428 -23.53 -5.29 -8.37
N ALA A 429 -23.83 -4.18 -9.04
CA ALA A 429 -23.90 -4.14 -10.50
C ALA A 429 -22.54 -4.39 -11.15
N TRP A 430 -21.44 -3.80 -10.60
CA TRP A 430 -20.09 -4.10 -11.04
C TRP A 430 -19.78 -5.59 -10.91
N ARG A 431 -20.08 -6.21 -9.77
CA ARG A 431 -19.89 -7.65 -9.58
C ARG A 431 -20.60 -8.49 -10.65
N ARG A 432 -21.89 -8.25 -10.83
CA ARG A 432 -22.71 -9.00 -11.81
C ARG A 432 -22.25 -8.84 -13.24
N LYS A 433 -21.79 -7.64 -13.59
CA LYS A 433 -21.45 -7.28 -14.97
C LYS A 433 -20.04 -7.67 -15.39
N THR A 434 -19.07 -7.58 -14.46
CA THR A 434 -17.65 -7.64 -14.83
C THR A 434 -16.96 -8.91 -14.36
N LEU A 435 -17.47 -9.60 -13.35
CA LEU A 435 -16.79 -10.76 -12.79
C LEU A 435 -17.31 -12.08 -13.40
N PRO A 436 -16.42 -12.96 -13.89
CA PRO A 436 -16.82 -14.20 -14.53
C PRO A 436 -17.37 -15.20 -13.52
N GLY A 437 -18.42 -15.93 -13.90
CA GLY A 437 -19.00 -17.01 -13.09
C GLY A 437 -19.81 -16.56 -11.88
N ILE A 438 -19.93 -15.25 -11.63
CA ILE A 438 -20.63 -14.69 -10.46
C ILE A 438 -22.13 -15.04 -10.41
N GLN A 439 -22.73 -15.46 -11.52
CA GLN A 439 -24.14 -15.84 -11.60
C GLN A 439 -24.49 -17.05 -10.71
N THR A 440 -23.49 -17.86 -10.32
CA THR A 440 -23.63 -18.99 -9.41
C THR A 440 -23.41 -18.61 -7.94
N ASP A 441 -23.02 -17.38 -7.66
CA ASP A 441 -22.83 -16.88 -6.31
C ASP A 441 -24.17 -16.77 -5.58
N THR A 442 -24.22 -17.32 -4.38
CA THR A 442 -25.40 -17.30 -3.50
C THR A 442 -25.22 -16.36 -2.30
N SER A 443 -24.17 -15.55 -2.28
CA SER A 443 -23.85 -14.69 -1.13
C SER A 443 -24.93 -13.67 -0.81
N ALA A 444 -25.72 -13.22 -1.80
CA ALA A 444 -26.90 -12.37 -1.58
C ALA A 444 -27.97 -13.01 -0.66
N LYS A 445 -27.95 -14.33 -0.48
CA LYS A 445 -28.86 -15.07 0.43
C LYS A 445 -28.30 -15.22 1.85
N LEU A 446 -27.04 -14.85 2.07
CA LEU A 446 -26.42 -14.91 3.38
C LEU A 446 -26.89 -13.74 4.25
N PRO A 447 -26.84 -13.88 5.58
CA PRO A 447 -27.07 -12.75 6.48
C PRO A 447 -26.12 -11.59 6.18
N ALA A 448 -26.60 -10.35 6.33
CA ALA A 448 -25.86 -9.14 5.97
C ALA A 448 -24.44 -9.06 6.59
N TRP A 449 -24.28 -9.53 7.83
CA TRP A 449 -23.02 -9.54 8.58
C TRP A 449 -22.06 -10.67 8.15
N GLU A 450 -22.45 -11.60 7.26
CA GLU A 450 -21.60 -12.72 6.84
C GLU A 450 -20.75 -12.33 5.64
N TYR A 451 -19.42 -12.45 5.79
CA TYR A 451 -18.46 -12.26 4.71
C TYR A 451 -17.95 -13.62 4.20
N LYS A 452 -18.30 -13.95 2.97
CA LYS A 452 -17.84 -15.16 2.29
C LYS A 452 -17.50 -14.86 0.85
N PRO A 453 -16.20 -14.70 0.52
CA PRO A 453 -15.79 -14.41 -0.85
C PRO A 453 -16.07 -15.57 -1.78
N PHE A 454 -16.35 -15.26 -3.04
CA PHE A 454 -16.68 -16.22 -4.08
C PHE A 454 -15.42 -16.57 -4.90
N PRO A 455 -15.06 -17.87 -5.08
CA PRO A 455 -13.91 -18.26 -5.86
C PRO A 455 -14.13 -17.98 -7.35
N LEU A 456 -13.20 -17.25 -7.98
CA LEU A 456 -13.18 -17.02 -9.42
C LEU A 456 -12.54 -18.21 -10.15
N HIS A 457 -12.72 -18.25 -11.48
CA HIS A 457 -12.02 -19.21 -12.36
C HIS A 457 -10.76 -18.63 -13.00
N THR A 458 -10.44 -17.39 -12.68
CA THR A 458 -9.32 -16.61 -13.23
C THR A 458 -8.27 -16.33 -12.16
N THR A 459 -7.02 -16.18 -12.57
CA THR A 459 -5.94 -15.71 -11.69
C THR A 459 -6.15 -14.23 -11.33
N VAL A 460 -5.39 -13.73 -10.36
CA VAL A 460 -5.47 -12.31 -10.01
C VAL A 460 -5.05 -11.42 -11.20
N GLU A 461 -4.03 -11.83 -11.94
CA GLU A 461 -3.55 -11.10 -13.10
C GLU A 461 -4.60 -11.02 -14.22
N ASP A 462 -5.23 -12.17 -14.54
CA ASP A 462 -6.29 -12.21 -15.56
C ASP A 462 -7.50 -11.37 -15.13
N THR A 463 -7.82 -11.42 -13.84
CA THR A 463 -8.93 -10.61 -13.29
C THR A 463 -8.60 -9.11 -13.37
N LEU A 464 -7.39 -8.69 -12.98
CA LEU A 464 -6.96 -7.30 -13.08
C LEU A 464 -6.92 -6.82 -14.54
N ALA A 465 -6.46 -7.66 -15.47
CA ALA A 465 -6.45 -7.35 -16.91
C ALA A 465 -7.87 -7.11 -17.43
N GLU A 466 -8.82 -7.98 -17.10
CA GLU A 466 -10.22 -7.82 -17.50
C GLU A 466 -10.84 -6.55 -16.88
N GLN A 467 -10.54 -6.25 -15.63
CA GLN A 467 -11.02 -5.03 -14.97
C GLN A 467 -10.45 -3.77 -15.62
N LEU A 468 -9.19 -3.78 -16.06
CA LEU A 468 -8.59 -2.69 -16.81
C LEU A 468 -9.35 -2.44 -18.14
N HIS A 469 -9.80 -3.48 -18.83
CA HIS A 469 -10.59 -3.33 -20.05
C HIS A 469 -11.93 -2.61 -19.79
N TRP A 470 -12.59 -2.87 -18.65
CA TRP A 470 -13.84 -2.22 -18.28
C TRP A 470 -13.66 -0.73 -18.01
N ILE A 471 -12.66 -0.33 -17.20
CA ILE A 471 -12.43 1.10 -16.95
C ILE A 471 -11.92 1.83 -18.20
N THR A 472 -11.16 1.14 -19.06
CA THR A 472 -10.74 1.67 -20.37
C THR A 472 -11.96 1.93 -21.25
N GLY A 473 -12.94 1.03 -21.28
CA GLY A 473 -14.21 1.24 -21.98
C GLY A 473 -14.95 2.48 -21.51
N TRP A 474 -15.01 2.69 -20.20
CA TRP A 474 -15.59 3.91 -19.61
C TRP A 474 -14.80 5.16 -20.04
N ARG A 475 -13.44 5.13 -19.96
CA ARG A 475 -12.60 6.25 -20.38
C ARG A 475 -12.77 6.58 -21.86
N ILE A 476 -12.92 5.60 -22.73
CA ILE A 476 -13.24 5.83 -24.16
C ILE A 476 -14.54 6.63 -24.28
N GLY A 477 -15.60 6.22 -23.57
CA GLY A 477 -16.88 6.92 -23.59
C GLY A 477 -16.87 8.33 -23.01
N ARG A 478 -15.99 8.59 -22.02
CA ARG A 478 -15.89 9.89 -21.36
C ARG A 478 -14.84 10.81 -21.99
N TYR A 479 -13.66 10.31 -22.34
CA TYR A 479 -12.50 11.13 -22.69
C TYR A 479 -12.25 11.23 -24.20
N VAL A 480 -12.67 10.23 -25.00
CA VAL A 480 -12.40 10.21 -26.44
C VAL A 480 -13.52 10.88 -27.23
N ASN A 481 -14.75 10.78 -26.77
CA ASN A 481 -15.94 11.25 -27.48
C ASN A 481 -16.12 12.77 -27.37
N ASP A 482 -15.67 13.48 -28.38
CA ASP A 482 -15.83 14.93 -28.52
C ASP A 482 -17.06 15.30 -29.31
N ARG A 483 -17.71 16.40 -28.91
CA ARG A 483 -18.50 17.24 -29.81
C ARG A 483 -17.64 18.42 -30.23
N GLU A 484 -17.81 18.86 -31.48
CA GLU A 484 -17.25 20.14 -31.94
C GLU A 484 -17.56 21.26 -30.90
N GLY A 485 -16.56 22.01 -30.52
CA GLY A 485 -16.72 23.22 -29.73
C GLY A 485 -16.62 23.07 -28.19
N ASN A 486 -15.64 22.38 -27.64
CA ASN A 486 -15.37 22.31 -26.21
C ASN A 486 -16.42 21.55 -25.33
N ASN A 487 -17.23 20.70 -25.90
CA ASN A 487 -18.30 20.03 -25.20
C ASN A 487 -17.97 18.54 -24.92
N ASP A 488 -16.79 18.32 -24.35
CA ASP A 488 -16.31 16.97 -24.01
C ASP A 488 -17.29 16.23 -23.10
N SER A 489 -17.44 14.91 -23.31
CA SER A 489 -18.38 14.08 -22.57
C SER A 489 -18.16 14.16 -21.05
N TYR A 490 -16.90 14.13 -20.60
CA TYR A 490 -16.55 14.17 -19.17
C TYR A 490 -16.87 15.53 -18.53
N LYS A 491 -16.68 16.66 -19.25
CA LYS A 491 -16.97 18.01 -18.70
C LYS A 491 -18.45 18.24 -18.39
N ARG A 492 -19.33 17.46 -19.02
CA ARG A 492 -20.78 17.53 -18.74
C ARG A 492 -21.19 16.74 -17.51
N GLN A 493 -20.33 15.83 -17.03
CA GLN A 493 -20.66 14.96 -15.91
C GLN A 493 -20.66 15.71 -14.57
N PRO A 494 -21.51 15.30 -13.63
CA PRO A 494 -21.57 15.91 -12.30
C PRO A 494 -20.24 15.85 -11.55
N TYR A 495 -19.46 14.76 -11.68
CA TYR A 495 -18.18 14.64 -11.00
C TYR A 495 -17.17 15.72 -11.46
N PHE A 496 -17.08 15.97 -12.77
CA PHE A 496 -16.17 16.99 -13.26
C PHE A 496 -16.58 18.41 -12.80
N ARG A 497 -17.89 18.71 -12.86
CA ARG A 497 -18.41 20.00 -12.41
C ARG A 497 -18.32 20.18 -10.89
N GLY A 498 -18.37 19.09 -10.14
CA GLY A 498 -18.21 19.07 -8.68
C GLY A 498 -16.77 19.12 -8.21
N ALA A 499 -15.80 18.77 -9.09
CA ALA A 499 -14.39 18.91 -8.74
C ALA A 499 -14.02 20.38 -8.55
N LYS A 500 -13.06 20.64 -7.65
CA LYS A 500 -12.55 22.01 -7.41
C LYS A 500 -12.10 22.64 -8.74
N ASP A 501 -12.36 23.92 -8.88
CA ASP A 501 -11.77 24.80 -9.89
C ASP A 501 -10.80 25.72 -9.16
N VAL A 502 -9.54 25.28 -9.05
CA VAL A 502 -8.52 25.98 -8.26
C VAL A 502 -7.81 27.00 -9.14
N THR A 503 -7.92 28.26 -8.78
CA THR A 503 -7.16 29.31 -9.46
C THR A 503 -5.74 29.39 -8.91
N PRO A 504 -4.76 29.93 -9.68
CA PRO A 504 -3.40 30.18 -9.17
C PRO A 504 -3.37 31.06 -7.91
N TYR A 505 -4.38 31.91 -7.73
CA TYR A 505 -4.52 32.72 -6.53
C TYR A 505 -4.91 31.84 -5.32
N ASP A 506 -5.88 30.94 -5.46
CA ASP A 506 -6.30 30.04 -4.38
C ASP A 506 -5.12 29.13 -3.96
N GLU A 507 -4.39 28.58 -4.93
CA GLU A 507 -3.18 27.78 -4.65
C GLU A 507 -2.13 28.60 -3.88
N SER A 508 -1.91 29.85 -4.25
CA SER A 508 -0.94 30.70 -3.55
C SER A 508 -1.34 30.99 -2.12
N GLN A 509 -2.64 31.19 -1.85
CA GLN A 509 -3.17 31.41 -0.50
C GLN A 509 -3.07 30.16 0.38
N GLU A 510 -3.35 29.01 -0.17
CA GLU A 510 -3.20 27.74 0.56
C GLU A 510 -1.73 27.45 0.89
N ARG A 511 -0.81 27.72 -0.05
CA ARG A 511 0.63 27.58 0.17
C ARG A 511 1.15 28.56 1.23
N GLU A 512 0.74 29.82 1.17
CA GLU A 512 1.09 30.83 2.18
C GLU A 512 0.59 30.46 3.58
N ALA A 513 -0.63 29.93 3.66
CA ALA A 513 -1.18 29.44 4.92
C ALA A 513 -0.40 28.24 5.49
N TYR A 514 0.08 27.36 4.62
CA TYR A 514 0.95 26.25 5.01
C TYR A 514 2.32 26.72 5.50
N GLU A 515 2.97 27.63 4.75
CA GLU A 515 4.27 28.22 5.13
C GLU A 515 4.17 28.94 6.49
N LYS A 516 3.06 29.62 6.75
CA LYS A 516 2.79 30.22 8.05
C LYS A 516 2.71 29.19 9.17
N LYS A 517 2.00 28.08 8.98
CA LYS A 517 1.96 26.97 9.96
C LYS A 517 3.35 26.42 10.28
N LEU A 518 4.21 26.27 9.24
CA LEU A 518 5.60 25.85 9.43
C LEU A 518 6.42 26.88 10.21
N ALA A 519 6.21 28.18 9.94
CA ALA A 519 6.91 29.26 10.64
C ALA A 519 6.51 29.35 12.11
N ASP A 520 5.23 29.08 12.45
CA ASP A 520 4.70 29.15 13.82
C ASP A 520 5.06 27.91 14.66
N LEU A 521 5.34 26.76 14.03
CA LEU A 521 5.60 25.47 14.66
C LEU A 521 6.70 25.50 15.75
N PRO A 522 7.87 26.13 15.55
CA PRO A 522 8.89 26.18 16.61
C PRO A 522 8.42 26.86 17.90
N SER A 523 7.61 27.90 17.78
CA SER A 523 7.04 28.62 18.94
C SER A 523 5.96 27.81 19.65
N GLU A 524 5.17 27.02 18.92
CA GLU A 524 4.18 26.11 19.47
C GLU A 524 4.83 24.93 20.19
N ARG A 525 5.95 24.40 19.66
CA ARG A 525 6.73 23.33 20.29
C ARG A 525 7.42 23.74 21.60
N LEU A 526 7.63 25.03 21.84
CA LEU A 526 8.05 25.48 23.16
C LEU A 526 7.00 25.17 24.25
N LYS A 527 5.72 25.13 23.89
CA LYS A 527 4.60 24.80 24.79
C LYS A 527 4.27 23.31 24.78
N ASN A 528 4.42 22.65 23.65
CA ASN A 528 4.19 21.22 23.46
C ASN A 528 5.32 20.62 22.62
N PRO A 529 6.42 20.13 23.24
CA PRO A 529 7.59 19.59 22.51
C PRO A 529 7.28 18.44 21.57
N ALA A 530 6.23 17.67 21.84
CA ALA A 530 5.82 16.53 20.99
C ALA A 530 4.78 16.90 19.92
N LEU A 531 4.53 18.20 19.68
CA LEU A 531 3.57 18.63 18.66
C LEU A 531 4.01 18.19 17.27
N PRO A 532 3.22 17.37 16.56
CA PRO A 532 3.53 16.97 15.19
C PRO A 532 3.51 18.14 14.22
N GLY A 533 4.37 18.11 13.21
CA GLY A 533 4.36 19.05 12.11
C GLY A 533 3.09 18.93 11.25
N PRO A 534 2.74 19.98 10.51
CA PRO A 534 1.61 19.95 9.58
C PRO A 534 1.90 18.98 8.42
N ARG A 535 0.83 18.43 7.83
CA ARG A 535 0.93 17.63 6.61
C ARG A 535 1.62 18.43 5.51
N ILE A 536 2.48 17.77 4.74
CA ILE A 536 3.12 18.40 3.56
C ILE A 536 2.03 18.92 2.64
N TYR A 537 2.20 20.16 2.16
CA TYR A 537 1.26 20.75 1.24
C TYR A 537 1.19 19.95 -0.06
N GLU A 538 0.01 19.48 -0.36
CA GLU A 538 -0.33 18.83 -1.63
C GLU A 538 -1.51 19.58 -2.25
N PRO A 539 -1.35 20.11 -3.50
CA PRO A 539 -2.47 20.75 -4.15
C PRO A 539 -3.59 19.74 -4.42
N THR A 540 -4.82 20.17 -4.23
CA THR A 540 -6.00 19.35 -4.53
C THR A 540 -6.07 19.06 -6.03
N ILE A 541 -6.47 17.84 -6.42
CA ILE A 541 -6.77 17.52 -7.82
C ILE A 541 -7.98 18.34 -8.25
N ASP A 542 -7.78 19.20 -9.20
CA ASP A 542 -8.77 20.14 -9.74
C ASP A 542 -9.25 19.74 -11.16
N GLN A 543 -10.15 20.52 -11.72
CA GLN A 543 -10.63 20.33 -13.07
C GLN A 543 -9.51 20.41 -14.13
N THR A 544 -8.44 21.14 -13.86
CA THR A 544 -7.31 21.26 -14.76
C THR A 544 -6.55 19.93 -14.88
N GLN A 545 -6.19 19.31 -13.75
CA GLN A 545 -5.51 18.02 -13.77
C GLN A 545 -6.39 16.91 -14.33
N LEU A 546 -7.70 16.90 -14.03
CA LEU A 546 -8.64 15.97 -14.63
C LEU A 546 -8.74 16.15 -16.17
N SER A 547 -8.75 17.38 -16.65
CA SER A 547 -8.76 17.68 -18.10
C SER A 547 -7.45 17.23 -18.76
N GLN A 548 -6.32 17.41 -18.12
CA GLN A 548 -5.02 16.96 -18.63
C GLN A 548 -4.95 15.43 -18.67
N ALA A 549 -5.47 14.73 -17.64
CA ALA A 549 -5.56 13.28 -17.61
C ALA A 549 -6.43 12.74 -18.75
N ALA A 550 -7.59 13.37 -18.99
CA ALA A 550 -8.47 13.04 -20.11
C ALA A 550 -7.80 13.24 -21.46
N ALA A 551 -7.08 14.35 -21.65
CA ALA A 551 -6.34 14.65 -22.88
C ALA A 551 -5.19 13.66 -23.09
N GLU A 552 -4.47 13.25 -22.04
CA GLU A 552 -3.44 12.21 -22.08
C GLU A 552 -4.02 10.88 -22.56
N PHE A 553 -5.09 10.40 -21.91
CA PHE A 553 -5.74 9.15 -22.30
C PHE A 553 -6.19 9.19 -23.77
N LYS A 554 -6.84 10.28 -24.19
CA LYS A 554 -7.31 10.45 -25.56
C LYS A 554 -6.18 10.42 -26.58
N SER A 555 -5.09 11.14 -26.31
CA SER A 555 -3.92 11.18 -27.17
C SER A 555 -3.28 9.79 -27.33
N ASP A 556 -3.12 9.06 -26.23
CA ASP A 556 -2.56 7.72 -26.23
C ASP A 556 -3.47 6.72 -26.97
N TYR A 557 -4.80 6.77 -26.71
CA TYR A 557 -5.78 5.92 -27.40
C TYR A 557 -5.81 6.11 -28.91
N LEU A 558 -5.70 7.37 -29.37
CA LEU A 558 -5.71 7.72 -30.80
C LEU A 558 -4.35 7.58 -31.47
N GLY A 559 -3.29 7.17 -30.74
CA GLY A 559 -1.92 7.11 -31.27
C GLY A 559 -1.37 8.48 -31.70
N GLN A 560 -1.90 9.57 -31.17
CA GLN A 560 -1.48 10.92 -31.49
C GLN A 560 -0.26 11.30 -30.65
N LYS A 561 0.73 11.95 -31.26
CA LYS A 561 1.81 12.59 -30.49
C LYS A 561 1.21 13.66 -29.61
N ARG A 562 1.46 13.61 -28.29
CA ARG A 562 0.99 14.62 -27.32
C ARG A 562 1.41 16.03 -27.76
N LYS A 563 0.45 16.94 -27.91
CA LYS A 563 0.77 18.35 -28.19
C LYS A 563 1.45 18.95 -26.97
N GLN A 564 2.63 19.44 -27.17
CA GLN A 564 3.43 20.10 -26.14
C GLN A 564 2.91 21.51 -25.90
N THR A 565 2.51 21.80 -24.67
CA THR A 565 1.93 23.11 -24.30
C THR A 565 2.93 24.06 -23.67
N ASP A 566 4.09 23.57 -23.19
CA ASP A 566 5.13 24.41 -22.58
C ASP A 566 6.53 23.85 -22.85
N TRP A 567 7.42 24.68 -23.38
CA TRP A 567 8.74 24.22 -23.82
C TRP A 567 9.68 23.81 -22.67
N LYS A 568 9.47 24.31 -21.43
CA LYS A 568 10.29 23.96 -20.26
C LYS A 568 9.96 22.57 -19.70
N GLY A 569 8.68 22.22 -19.63
CA GLY A 569 8.24 20.87 -19.32
C GLY A 569 8.50 19.90 -20.46
N THR A 570 8.35 20.37 -21.67
CA THR A 570 8.47 19.66 -22.93
C THR A 570 9.82 18.94 -23.13
N THR A 571 10.95 19.58 -22.84
CA THR A 571 12.28 18.97 -23.07
C THR A 571 12.54 17.84 -22.08
N PHE A 572 12.06 18.00 -20.85
CA PHE A 572 12.21 17.01 -19.80
C PHE A 572 11.25 15.81 -20.01
N ASP A 573 9.97 16.09 -20.28
CA ASP A 573 8.96 15.05 -20.58
C ASP A 573 9.33 14.23 -21.82
N VAL A 574 9.87 14.87 -22.86
CA VAL A 574 10.31 14.17 -24.08
C VAL A 574 11.52 13.30 -23.79
N VAL A 575 12.52 13.80 -23.05
CA VAL A 575 13.73 13.01 -22.77
C VAL A 575 13.43 11.85 -21.85
N LEU A 576 12.59 12.03 -20.84
CA LEU A 576 12.20 10.95 -19.94
C LEU A 576 11.24 9.97 -20.58
N ARG A 577 10.24 10.44 -21.31
CA ARG A 577 9.36 9.58 -22.10
C ARG A 577 10.16 8.79 -23.14
N ASP A 578 11.07 9.45 -23.85
CA ASP A 578 11.86 8.79 -24.87
C ASP A 578 12.94 7.89 -24.26
N ALA A 579 13.47 8.20 -23.08
CA ALA A 579 14.33 7.28 -22.34
C ALA A 579 13.53 6.04 -21.84
N VAL A 580 12.30 6.23 -21.39
CA VAL A 580 11.40 5.14 -21.00
C VAL A 580 10.93 4.35 -22.22
N TYR A 581 10.58 5.03 -23.32
CA TYR A 581 10.23 4.37 -24.58
C TYR A 581 11.38 3.54 -25.15
N LEU A 582 12.63 3.97 -24.91
CA LEU A 582 13.84 3.22 -25.21
C LEU A 582 14.01 1.95 -24.36
N LEU A 583 13.47 1.98 -23.16
CA LEU A 583 13.50 0.86 -22.21
C LEU A 583 12.35 -0.12 -22.44
N ASN A 584 11.31 0.31 -23.16
CA ASN A 584 10.08 -0.43 -23.41
C ASN A 584 10.10 -1.04 -24.81
N GLN A 585 9.92 -2.35 -24.90
CA GLN A 585 9.97 -3.09 -26.14
C GLN A 585 8.58 -3.45 -26.71
N ASN A 586 8.57 -4.21 -27.79
CA ASN A 586 7.41 -4.64 -28.58
C ASN A 586 6.21 -5.17 -27.76
N ASP A 587 6.43 -5.67 -26.56
CA ASP A 587 5.39 -6.22 -25.67
C ASP A 587 4.41 -5.13 -25.22
N GLU A 588 4.87 -3.90 -25.01
CA GLU A 588 4.00 -2.79 -24.58
C GLU A 588 3.09 -2.30 -25.69
N ARG A 589 3.56 -2.33 -26.94
CA ARG A 589 2.69 -2.03 -28.06
C ARG A 589 1.58 -3.09 -28.20
N GLN A 590 1.88 -4.35 -27.93
CA GLN A 590 0.88 -5.42 -27.93
C GLN A 590 -0.10 -5.27 -26.77
N ASP A 591 0.39 -4.91 -25.58
CA ASP A 591 -0.46 -4.60 -24.42
C ASP A 591 -1.37 -3.40 -24.70
N HIS A 592 -0.81 -2.31 -25.24
CA HIS A 592 -1.58 -1.14 -25.66
C HIS A 592 -2.69 -1.50 -26.64
N ASP A 593 -2.36 -2.19 -27.73
CA ASP A 593 -3.30 -2.58 -28.78
C ASP A 593 -4.41 -3.50 -28.23
N ARG A 594 -4.04 -4.42 -27.32
CA ARG A 594 -5.00 -5.30 -26.66
C ARG A 594 -5.92 -4.53 -25.72
N ILE A 595 -5.38 -3.68 -24.85
CA ILE A 595 -6.17 -2.87 -23.91
C ILE A 595 -7.11 -1.93 -24.68
N ALA A 596 -6.63 -1.29 -25.74
CA ALA A 596 -7.45 -0.40 -26.58
C ALA A 596 -8.59 -1.18 -27.27
N LYS A 597 -8.29 -2.33 -27.84
CA LYS A 597 -9.26 -3.19 -28.53
C LYS A 597 -10.32 -3.71 -27.56
N GLU A 598 -9.90 -4.32 -26.45
CA GLU A 598 -10.80 -4.89 -25.44
C GLU A 598 -11.59 -3.78 -24.74
N GLY A 599 -10.95 -2.63 -24.46
CA GLY A 599 -11.62 -1.44 -23.95
C GLY A 599 -12.73 -0.94 -24.90
N LYS A 600 -12.50 -0.98 -26.22
CA LYS A 600 -13.55 -0.62 -27.19
C LYS A 600 -14.74 -1.58 -27.14
N VAL A 601 -14.48 -2.89 -26.97
CA VAL A 601 -15.57 -3.88 -26.80
C VAL A 601 -16.38 -3.55 -25.53
N ARG A 602 -15.72 -3.20 -24.42
CA ARG A 602 -16.41 -2.83 -23.18
C ARG A 602 -17.13 -1.49 -23.29
N HIS A 603 -16.57 -0.51 -24.03
CA HIS A 603 -17.27 0.73 -24.37
C HIS A 603 -18.62 0.49 -25.02
N ASP A 604 -18.70 -0.42 -26.00
CA ASP A 604 -19.94 -0.69 -26.74
C ASP A 604 -21.01 -1.41 -25.88
N VAL A 605 -20.60 -1.97 -24.74
CA VAL A 605 -21.51 -2.50 -23.71
C VAL A 605 -22.00 -1.39 -22.76
N LEU A 606 -21.10 -0.47 -22.40
CA LEU A 606 -21.37 0.58 -21.40
C LEU A 606 -22.19 1.75 -22.00
N PHE A 607 -21.96 2.07 -23.27
CA PHE A 607 -22.54 3.25 -23.90
C PHE A 607 -23.29 2.87 -25.19
N ARG A 608 -24.40 3.52 -25.43
CA ARG A 608 -25.25 3.29 -26.61
C ARG A 608 -24.87 4.15 -27.81
N ASP A 609 -24.06 5.16 -27.60
CA ASP A 609 -23.65 6.12 -28.64
C ASP A 609 -22.26 6.71 -28.38
N THR A 610 -21.73 7.39 -29.39
CA THR A 610 -20.44 8.09 -29.31
C THR A 610 -20.51 9.40 -28.52
N GLN A 611 -21.64 9.76 -27.93
CA GLN A 611 -21.82 10.94 -27.09
C GLN A 611 -21.61 10.63 -25.61
N GLY A 612 -21.30 9.37 -25.28
CA GLY A 612 -21.13 8.91 -23.90
C GLY A 612 -22.47 8.77 -23.16
N THR A 613 -23.58 8.50 -23.89
CA THR A 613 -24.86 8.19 -23.25
C THR A 613 -24.79 6.74 -22.70
N PRO A 614 -25.05 6.52 -21.40
CA PRO A 614 -25.05 5.18 -20.84
C PRO A 614 -26.01 4.24 -21.55
N SER A 615 -25.68 2.96 -21.57
CA SER A 615 -26.54 1.87 -22.06
C SER A 615 -27.89 1.86 -21.32
N THR A 616 -28.91 1.31 -21.96
CA THR A 616 -30.24 1.07 -21.35
C THR A 616 -30.25 -0.17 -20.45
N ASP A 617 -29.22 -0.98 -20.52
CA ASP A 617 -29.03 -2.10 -19.59
C ASP A 617 -28.78 -1.55 -18.17
N PRO A 618 -29.60 -1.91 -17.16
CA PRO A 618 -29.51 -1.33 -15.83
C PRO A 618 -28.13 -1.51 -15.16
N ASP A 619 -27.54 -2.69 -15.26
CA ASP A 619 -26.23 -2.95 -14.65
C ASP A 619 -25.11 -2.17 -15.36
N SER A 620 -25.17 -2.00 -16.69
CA SER A 620 -24.23 -1.15 -17.42
C SER A 620 -24.36 0.32 -17.02
N ALA A 621 -25.60 0.81 -16.87
CA ALA A 621 -25.84 2.19 -16.44
C ALA A 621 -25.32 2.44 -14.99
N LEU A 622 -25.54 1.49 -14.08
CA LEU A 622 -25.02 1.55 -12.71
C LEU A 622 -23.49 1.46 -12.67
N LEU A 623 -22.90 0.66 -13.56
CA LEU A 623 -21.44 0.58 -13.66
C LEU A 623 -20.82 1.88 -14.18
N VAL A 624 -21.44 2.53 -15.17
CA VAL A 624 -21.01 3.87 -15.61
C VAL A 624 -21.13 4.87 -14.47
N ALA A 625 -22.23 4.84 -13.70
CA ALA A 625 -22.42 5.70 -12.54
C ALA A 625 -21.38 5.42 -11.42
N LEU A 626 -20.98 4.17 -11.23
CA LEU A 626 -19.89 3.80 -10.30
C LEU A 626 -18.58 4.49 -10.71
N PHE A 627 -18.20 4.37 -11.98
CA PHE A 627 -16.99 5.01 -12.50
C PHE A 627 -17.07 6.54 -12.44
N ASP A 628 -18.24 7.12 -12.75
CA ASP A 628 -18.46 8.56 -12.70
C ASP A 628 -18.36 9.13 -11.28
N ASP A 629 -18.92 8.47 -10.26
CA ASP A 629 -19.18 9.09 -8.97
C ASP A 629 -18.35 8.51 -7.80
N GLN A 630 -17.77 7.31 -7.91
CA GLN A 630 -17.06 6.64 -6.81
C GLN A 630 -15.61 6.29 -7.11
N ILE A 631 -15.26 6.00 -8.37
CA ILE A 631 -13.90 5.55 -8.70
C ILE A 631 -13.01 6.75 -9.03
N HIS A 632 -11.92 6.90 -8.27
CA HIS A 632 -10.93 7.94 -8.48
C HIS A 632 -9.96 7.58 -9.63
N ASP A 633 -9.22 8.57 -10.12
CA ASP A 633 -8.11 8.38 -11.04
C ASP A 633 -6.79 8.62 -10.29
N SER A 634 -6.11 7.56 -9.89
CA SER A 634 -4.86 7.65 -9.13
C SER A 634 -3.71 8.28 -9.92
N ARG A 635 -3.80 8.32 -11.27
CA ARG A 635 -2.80 8.94 -12.12
C ARG A 635 -2.99 10.43 -12.33
N ALA A 636 -4.19 10.97 -12.10
CA ALA A 636 -4.52 12.35 -12.43
C ALA A 636 -3.59 13.37 -11.75
N TRP A 637 -3.10 13.04 -10.56
CA TRP A 637 -2.24 13.91 -9.75
C TRP A 637 -0.81 13.40 -9.57
N PHE A 638 -0.60 12.09 -9.59
CA PHE A 638 0.63 11.45 -9.13
C PHE A 638 1.89 12.06 -9.78
N MET A 639 2.82 12.53 -8.93
CA MET A 639 4.06 13.23 -9.26
C MET A 639 3.90 14.58 -10.00
N TYR A 640 2.68 15.05 -10.25
CA TYR A 640 2.45 16.26 -11.04
C TYR A 640 3.13 17.50 -10.45
N ASP A 641 2.98 17.76 -9.14
CA ASP A 641 3.56 18.96 -8.50
C ASP A 641 5.08 18.99 -8.55
N ALA A 642 5.73 17.85 -8.31
CA ALA A 642 7.19 17.76 -8.28
C ALA A 642 7.83 17.94 -9.67
N LEU A 643 7.20 17.43 -10.72
CA LEU A 643 7.79 17.32 -12.06
C LEU A 643 7.00 18.07 -13.13
N LYS A 644 5.86 18.67 -12.77
CA LYS A 644 4.89 19.28 -13.68
C LYS A 644 4.40 18.34 -14.78
N SER A 645 4.52 17.04 -14.54
CA SER A 645 3.95 15.98 -15.38
C SER A 645 3.42 14.85 -14.52
N ARG A 646 2.37 14.17 -14.98
CA ARG A 646 1.90 12.94 -14.37
C ARG A 646 2.96 11.87 -14.52
N GLU A 647 2.86 10.79 -13.76
CA GLU A 647 3.81 9.68 -13.77
C GLU A 647 4.36 9.41 -15.18
N MET A 648 5.67 9.58 -15.34
CA MET A 648 6.34 9.63 -16.64
C MET A 648 6.54 8.24 -17.26
N TRP A 649 6.54 7.22 -16.42
CA TRP A 649 6.97 5.88 -16.74
C TRP A 649 5.87 5.00 -17.30
N ALA A 650 4.61 5.39 -17.15
CA ALA A 650 3.48 4.63 -17.62
C ALA A 650 2.37 5.52 -18.20
N GLY A 651 1.52 4.93 -19.03
CA GLY A 651 0.28 5.51 -19.53
C GLY A 651 -0.94 4.76 -18.97
N TYR A 652 -2.09 5.01 -19.56
CA TYR A 652 -3.34 4.30 -19.27
C TYR A 652 -3.44 2.93 -19.94
N PHE A 653 -2.49 2.56 -20.80
CA PHE A 653 -2.51 1.32 -21.59
C PHE A 653 -1.42 0.38 -21.13
N PHE A 654 -1.46 0.02 -19.84
CA PHE A 654 -0.43 -0.75 -19.18
C PHE A 654 -1.08 -1.68 -18.14
N TYR A 655 -0.74 -2.98 -18.15
CA TYR A 655 -1.21 -3.92 -17.14
C TYR A 655 -0.41 -3.79 -15.85
N ARG A 656 -1.11 -3.79 -14.72
CA ARG A 656 -0.49 -3.75 -13.40
C ARG A 656 0.43 -4.96 -13.21
N MET A 657 1.66 -4.71 -12.78
CA MET A 657 2.60 -5.76 -12.42
C MET A 657 2.20 -6.41 -11.08
N THR A 658 2.35 -7.74 -11.00
CA THR A 658 2.09 -8.51 -9.78
C THR A 658 3.34 -9.30 -9.42
N TYR A 659 3.80 -9.19 -8.17
CA TYR A 659 4.87 -9.98 -7.58
C TYR A 659 4.30 -11.06 -6.66
N PHE A 660 4.98 -12.19 -6.54
CA PHE A 660 4.67 -13.26 -5.61
C PHE A 660 5.98 -14.02 -5.25
N GLY A 661 6.43 -13.82 -4.04
CA GLY A 661 7.76 -14.24 -3.63
C GLY A 661 8.85 -13.56 -4.50
N ASN A 662 9.82 -14.32 -4.97
CA ASN A 662 10.86 -13.86 -5.90
C ASN A 662 10.41 -13.84 -7.36
N GLU A 663 9.18 -14.25 -7.65
CA GLU A 663 8.65 -14.32 -9.00
C GLU A 663 7.83 -13.06 -9.32
N ASN A 664 7.68 -12.77 -10.59
CA ASN A 664 6.81 -11.71 -11.07
C ASN A 664 5.95 -12.17 -12.26
N SER A 665 4.92 -11.41 -12.58
CA SER A 665 4.01 -11.72 -13.69
C SER A 665 4.61 -11.56 -15.07
N ARG A 666 5.85 -11.06 -15.17
CA ARG A 666 6.56 -10.84 -16.44
C ARG A 666 7.92 -11.52 -16.42
N ASP A 667 8.26 -12.28 -17.46
CA ASP A 667 9.58 -12.89 -17.64
C ASP A 667 10.62 -11.83 -18.02
N LEU A 668 11.07 -11.05 -17.05
CA LEU A 668 12.21 -10.14 -17.22
C LEU A 668 13.42 -10.77 -16.53
N SER A 669 14.52 -10.94 -17.29
CA SER A 669 15.78 -11.35 -16.66
C SER A 669 16.15 -10.35 -15.54
N PRO A 670 16.49 -10.80 -14.33
CA PRO A 670 16.89 -9.93 -13.22
C PRO A 670 18.00 -8.94 -13.59
N VAL A 671 18.91 -9.36 -14.49
CA VAL A 671 20.01 -8.53 -14.97
C VAL A 671 19.51 -7.40 -15.89
N VAL A 672 18.52 -7.68 -16.72
CA VAL A 672 17.88 -6.67 -17.60
C VAL A 672 17.10 -5.66 -16.77
N VAL A 673 16.39 -6.14 -15.75
CA VAL A 673 15.69 -5.30 -14.79
C VAL A 673 16.68 -4.42 -14.05
N ALA A 674 17.72 -4.97 -13.43
CA ALA A 674 18.75 -4.20 -12.71
C ALA A 674 19.43 -3.16 -13.60
N GLY A 675 19.72 -3.51 -14.86
CA GLY A 675 20.33 -2.59 -15.81
C GLY A 675 19.44 -1.41 -16.20
N ARG A 676 18.16 -1.70 -16.47
CA ARG A 676 17.14 -0.68 -16.77
C ARG A 676 17.00 0.31 -15.64
N ILE A 677 16.94 -0.18 -14.44
CA ILE A 677 16.75 0.55 -13.22
C ILE A 677 17.93 1.46 -12.90
N LEU A 678 19.14 0.93 -12.98
CA LEU A 678 20.34 1.72 -12.71
C LEU A 678 20.42 2.90 -13.68
N GLY A 679 20.10 2.67 -14.96
CA GLY A 679 20.05 3.71 -15.97
C GLY A 679 19.04 4.81 -15.65
N VAL A 680 17.83 4.43 -15.31
CA VAL A 680 16.72 5.37 -15.04
C VAL A 680 16.89 6.06 -13.69
N ALA A 681 17.30 5.38 -12.63
CA ALA A 681 17.56 6.00 -11.33
C ALA A 681 18.70 7.03 -11.40
N MET A 682 19.74 6.74 -12.20
CA MET A 682 20.82 7.70 -12.44
C MET A 682 20.36 8.90 -13.24
N ILE A 683 19.48 8.74 -14.23
CA ILE A 683 18.87 9.87 -14.98
C ILE A 683 18.00 10.70 -14.04
N ALA A 684 17.09 10.06 -13.29
CA ALA A 684 16.18 10.75 -12.39
C ALA A 684 16.92 11.48 -11.25
N GLY A 685 17.87 10.82 -10.60
CA GLY A 685 18.66 11.41 -9.50
C GLY A 685 19.53 12.57 -9.94
N ALA A 686 20.23 12.46 -11.07
CA ALA A 686 21.04 13.51 -11.61
C ALA A 686 20.22 14.72 -12.09
N THR A 687 19.02 14.46 -12.59
CA THR A 687 18.09 15.51 -13.07
C THR A 687 17.48 16.28 -11.92
N VAL A 688 16.98 15.60 -10.87
CA VAL A 688 16.45 16.24 -9.66
C VAL A 688 17.52 17.06 -8.96
N TYR A 689 18.75 16.55 -8.88
CA TYR A 689 19.87 17.27 -8.30
C TYR A 689 20.25 18.53 -9.11
N GLY A 690 20.29 18.40 -10.44
CA GLY A 690 20.58 19.52 -11.34
C GLY A 690 19.53 20.63 -11.26
N ILE A 691 18.26 20.29 -11.19
CA ILE A 691 17.13 21.23 -11.05
C ILE A 691 17.16 21.95 -9.69
N LYS A 692 17.39 21.22 -8.57
CA LYS A 692 17.46 21.81 -7.22
C LYS A 692 18.64 22.79 -7.06
N ARG A 693 19.76 22.59 -7.75
CA ARG A 693 21.00 23.35 -7.50
C ARG A 693 21.20 24.59 -8.38
N ALA A 694 20.53 24.70 -9.48
CA ALA A 694 20.95 25.65 -10.52
C ALA A 694 19.88 26.45 -11.28
N GLY A 695 18.68 26.61 -10.78
CA GLY A 695 17.71 27.57 -11.36
C GLY A 695 17.77 27.74 -12.89
N GLY A 696 17.12 26.92 -13.67
CA GLY A 696 16.89 27.09 -15.10
C GLY A 696 18.02 26.63 -16.06
N LEU A 697 19.25 27.11 -15.99
CA LEU A 697 20.37 26.67 -16.83
C LEU A 697 21.06 25.40 -16.34
N GLY A 698 21.00 25.13 -15.04
CA GLY A 698 21.52 23.92 -14.44
C GLY A 698 20.71 22.65 -14.75
N GLY A 699 19.43 22.81 -15.10
CA GLY A 699 18.59 21.69 -15.54
C GLY A 699 19.13 20.99 -16.79
N VAL A 700 19.62 21.74 -17.74
CA VAL A 700 20.24 21.20 -18.97
C VAL A 700 21.56 20.48 -18.65
N GLY A 701 22.37 21.04 -17.75
CA GLY A 701 23.61 20.40 -17.30
C GLY A 701 23.36 19.13 -16.49
N GLY A 702 22.34 19.12 -15.61
CA GLY A 702 21.94 17.95 -14.86
C GLY A 702 21.36 16.84 -15.73
N LEU A 703 20.60 17.21 -16.75
CA LEU A 703 20.07 16.30 -17.76
C LEU A 703 21.20 15.63 -18.57
N ALA A 704 22.15 16.45 -19.07
CA ALA A 704 23.30 15.96 -19.80
C ALA A 704 24.17 15.02 -18.94
N ALA A 705 24.37 15.35 -17.65
CA ALA A 705 25.07 14.49 -16.72
C ALA A 705 24.30 13.19 -16.44
N GLY A 706 22.95 13.25 -16.29
CA GLY A 706 22.09 12.10 -16.09
C GLY A 706 22.15 11.13 -17.27
N ILE A 707 22.03 11.62 -18.49
CA ILE A 707 22.16 10.82 -19.71
C ILE A 707 23.56 10.20 -19.80
N GLY A 708 24.61 10.97 -19.51
CA GLY A 708 25.99 10.48 -19.47
C GLY A 708 26.17 9.34 -18.47
N VAL A 709 25.66 9.48 -17.26
CA VAL A 709 25.75 8.47 -16.20
C VAL A 709 24.95 7.21 -16.57
N ALA A 710 23.74 7.36 -17.14
CA ALA A 710 22.97 6.23 -17.63
C ALA A 710 23.73 5.45 -18.74
N THR A 711 24.32 6.17 -19.69
CA THR A 711 25.12 5.55 -20.76
C THR A 711 26.34 4.78 -20.22
N ILE A 712 27.00 5.34 -19.19
CA ILE A 712 28.10 4.67 -18.49
C ILE A 712 27.61 3.42 -17.75
N GLY A 713 26.50 3.51 -17.03
CA GLY A 713 25.89 2.39 -16.33
C GLY A 713 25.59 1.22 -17.29
N TYR A 714 25.04 1.50 -18.45
CA TYR A 714 24.82 0.52 -19.49
C TYR A 714 26.10 -0.16 -19.98
N GLN A 715 27.16 0.61 -20.24
CA GLN A 715 28.42 0.04 -20.69
C GLN A 715 29.12 -0.81 -19.62
N VAL A 716 28.95 -0.49 -18.34
CA VAL A 716 29.48 -1.32 -17.23
C VAL A 716 28.74 -2.62 -17.14
N ILE A 717 27.42 -2.62 -17.25
CA ILE A 717 26.61 -3.82 -17.21
C ILE A 717 26.89 -4.70 -18.43
N ASP A 718 26.97 -4.12 -19.60
CA ASP A 718 27.30 -4.83 -20.84
C ASP A 718 28.67 -5.52 -20.74
N LYS A 719 29.68 -4.85 -20.21
CA LYS A 719 31.03 -5.45 -19.98
C LYS A 719 31.05 -6.49 -18.87
N ALA A 720 30.30 -6.28 -17.79
CA ALA A 720 30.30 -7.19 -16.64
C ALA A 720 29.50 -8.47 -16.90
N THR A 721 28.48 -8.40 -17.73
CA THR A 721 27.53 -9.50 -17.95
C THR A 721 27.72 -10.22 -19.26
N GLY A 722 28.50 -9.67 -20.21
CA GLY A 722 28.65 -10.19 -21.57
C GLY A 722 27.33 -10.20 -22.37
N LEU A 723 26.30 -9.59 -21.86
CA LEU A 723 25.01 -9.44 -22.49
C LEU A 723 25.04 -8.23 -23.41
N VAL A 724 24.92 -8.45 -24.71
CA VAL A 724 24.56 -7.40 -25.65
C VAL A 724 23.12 -7.01 -25.31
N VAL A 725 22.97 -5.91 -24.58
CA VAL A 725 21.66 -5.42 -24.19
C VAL A 725 20.91 -5.03 -25.46
N PRO A 726 19.81 -5.70 -25.82
CA PRO A 726 19.12 -5.51 -27.11
C PRO A 726 18.39 -4.16 -27.24
N PHE A 727 18.78 -3.19 -26.44
CA PHE A 727 18.20 -1.85 -26.35
C PHE A 727 18.68 -0.86 -27.38
N LEU A 728 19.83 -1.15 -27.94
CA LEU A 728 20.52 -0.19 -28.80
C LEU A 728 19.91 -0.05 -30.20
N PRO A 729 19.26 -1.06 -30.82
CA PRO A 729 18.72 -0.86 -32.18
C PRO A 729 17.59 0.19 -32.25
N GLY A 730 16.74 0.29 -31.22
CA GLY A 730 15.73 1.35 -31.15
C GLY A 730 16.27 2.70 -30.68
N ALA A 731 17.29 2.69 -29.83
CA ALA A 731 17.99 3.87 -29.36
C ALA A 731 18.78 4.56 -30.47
N GLU A 732 19.34 3.81 -31.42
CA GLU A 732 20.08 4.37 -32.56
C GLU A 732 19.19 5.20 -33.50
N GLU A 733 17.91 4.84 -33.63
CA GLU A 733 16.96 5.66 -34.41
C GLU A 733 16.53 6.93 -33.69
N LEU A 734 16.39 6.92 -32.37
CA LEU A 734 16.08 8.08 -31.54
C LEU A 734 17.30 8.99 -31.31
N LEU A 735 18.49 8.46 -31.43
CA LEU A 735 19.77 9.15 -31.21
C LEU A 735 20.44 9.59 -32.53
N LYS A 736 19.67 9.72 -33.61
CA LYS A 736 20.21 10.25 -34.89
C LYS A 736 20.86 11.62 -34.66
N PRO A 737 22.05 11.85 -35.23
CA PRO A 737 22.79 13.11 -35.07
C PRO A 737 22.04 14.34 -35.57
N THR A 738 20.86 14.17 -36.18
CA THR A 738 20.06 15.24 -36.78
C THR A 738 19.12 15.93 -35.78
N ASP A 739 18.82 15.32 -34.62
CA ASP A 739 18.01 15.97 -33.60
C ASP A 739 18.88 16.50 -32.43
N ASN A 740 18.33 17.44 -31.66
CA ASN A 740 19.10 18.09 -30.60
C ASN A 740 19.51 17.14 -29.47
N ILE A 741 18.75 16.09 -29.23
CA ILE A 741 19.01 15.08 -28.21
C ILE A 741 20.06 14.10 -28.68
N GLY A 742 19.98 13.64 -29.94
CA GLY A 742 20.99 12.80 -30.56
C GLY A 742 22.36 13.47 -30.62
N LYS A 743 22.41 14.78 -30.85
CA LYS A 743 23.66 15.57 -30.80
C LYS A 743 24.24 15.62 -29.38
N VAL A 744 23.42 15.87 -28.36
CA VAL A 744 23.85 15.90 -26.96
C VAL A 744 24.38 14.53 -26.52
N VAL A 745 23.73 13.46 -26.88
CA VAL A 745 24.17 12.08 -26.52
C VAL A 745 25.42 11.68 -27.31
N ALA A 746 25.50 12.03 -28.59
CA ALA A 746 26.69 11.80 -29.39
C ALA A 746 27.92 12.55 -28.86
N GLU A 747 27.75 13.81 -28.45
CA GLU A 747 28.79 14.61 -27.83
C GLU A 747 29.20 14.05 -26.46
N GLN A 748 28.25 13.63 -25.64
CA GLN A 748 28.51 12.97 -24.36
C GLN A 748 29.27 11.63 -24.55
N LYS A 749 28.88 10.81 -25.54
CA LYS A 749 29.62 9.59 -25.88
C LYS A 749 31.06 9.91 -26.29
N ARG A 750 31.27 10.99 -27.04
CA ARG A 750 32.60 11.44 -27.46
C ARG A 750 33.45 11.94 -26.28
N GLN A 751 32.85 12.69 -25.37
CA GLN A 751 33.52 13.17 -24.17
C GLN A 751 33.87 12.04 -23.20
N ILE A 752 32.96 11.04 -23.04
CA ILE A 752 33.21 9.85 -22.24
C ILE A 752 34.36 9.01 -22.81
N ALA A 753 34.46 8.91 -24.14
CA ALA A 753 35.57 8.22 -24.81
C ALA A 753 36.92 8.91 -24.66
N GLN A 754 36.92 10.22 -24.40
CA GLN A 754 38.15 11.06 -24.28
C GLN A 754 38.65 11.18 -22.83
N ASP A 755 37.77 11.05 -21.82
CA ASP A 755 38.13 11.15 -20.41
C ASP A 755 38.40 9.78 -19.79
N ASP A 756 39.31 9.77 -18.80
CA ASP A 756 39.54 8.58 -18.01
C ASP A 756 38.27 8.14 -17.32
N TYR A 757 37.70 7.03 -17.78
CA TYR A 757 36.44 6.46 -17.38
C TYR A 757 36.33 6.29 -15.85
N ARG A 758 37.41 5.91 -15.18
CA ARG A 758 37.43 5.71 -13.73
C ARG A 758 37.33 7.04 -12.97
N GLN A 759 37.92 8.10 -13.46
CA GLN A 759 37.85 9.42 -12.78
C GLN A 759 36.45 10.03 -12.87
N ARG A 760 35.72 9.81 -13.97
CA ARG A 760 34.34 10.31 -14.11
C ARG A 760 33.36 9.50 -13.26
N ILE A 761 33.49 8.18 -13.18
CA ILE A 761 32.67 7.36 -12.27
C ILE A 761 32.92 7.79 -10.83
N ALA A 762 34.17 7.94 -10.41
CA ALA A 762 34.51 8.40 -9.06
C ALA A 762 33.94 9.80 -8.76
N LYS A 763 34.02 10.72 -9.73
CA LYS A 763 33.50 12.08 -9.58
C LYS A 763 31.97 12.15 -9.55
N THR A 764 31.33 11.34 -10.36
CA THR A 764 29.86 11.21 -10.36
C THR A 764 29.37 10.48 -9.12
N SER A 765 30.07 9.44 -8.69
CA SER A 765 29.83 8.74 -7.42
C SER A 765 29.96 9.70 -6.22
N ASP A 766 30.96 10.57 -6.19
CA ASP A 766 31.15 11.55 -5.13
C ASP A 766 30.10 12.66 -5.13
N MET A 767 29.67 13.10 -6.32
CA MET A 767 28.54 14.03 -6.44
C MET A 767 27.22 13.41 -5.98
N LEU A 768 26.98 12.16 -6.31
CA LEU A 768 25.82 11.40 -5.88
C LEU A 768 25.88 11.11 -4.36
N ARG A 769 27.03 10.79 -3.79
CA ARG A 769 27.24 10.62 -2.33
C ARG A 769 26.88 11.88 -1.53
N LYS A 770 27.08 13.07 -2.12
CA LYS A 770 26.66 14.35 -1.53
C LYS A 770 25.15 14.63 -1.66
N ALA A 771 24.42 13.84 -2.43
CA ALA A 771 22.98 13.95 -2.63
C ALA A 771 22.12 13.06 -1.72
N GLY A 772 22.73 12.26 -0.83
CA GLY A 772 22.05 11.47 0.19
C GLY A 772 21.87 9.97 -0.15
N SER A 773 21.03 9.27 0.60
CA SER A 773 20.92 7.81 0.65
C SER A 773 20.74 7.06 -0.69
N LEU A 774 20.28 7.75 -1.72
CA LEU A 774 20.19 7.19 -3.08
C LEU A 774 21.54 6.65 -3.58
N VAL A 775 22.62 7.24 -3.11
CA VAL A 775 23.97 6.96 -3.58
C VAL A 775 24.59 5.75 -2.87
N GLU A 776 24.28 5.59 -1.61
CA GLU A 776 24.74 4.40 -0.89
C GLU A 776 24.17 3.12 -1.51
N GLN A 777 22.93 3.20 -1.97
CA GLN A 777 22.27 2.09 -2.68
C GLN A 777 22.90 1.81 -4.06
N VAL A 778 23.30 2.83 -4.80
CA VAL A 778 24.01 2.65 -6.10
C VAL A 778 25.41 2.04 -5.93
N GLU A 779 26.14 2.39 -4.89
CA GLU A 779 27.44 1.77 -4.56
C GLU A 779 27.28 0.30 -4.16
N GLN A 780 26.20 -0.03 -3.47
CA GLN A 780 25.88 -1.40 -3.07
C GLN A 780 25.45 -2.26 -4.27
N ILE A 781 24.65 -1.69 -5.19
CA ILE A 781 24.32 -2.36 -6.47
C ILE A 781 25.59 -2.59 -7.30
N LYS A 782 26.53 -1.65 -7.32
CA LYS A 782 27.85 -1.87 -7.96
C LYS A 782 28.63 -3.01 -7.31
N ALA A 783 28.59 -3.15 -5.99
CA ALA A 783 29.28 -4.23 -5.28
C ALA A 783 28.65 -5.62 -5.51
N VAL A 784 27.36 -5.67 -5.84
CA VAL A 784 26.64 -6.91 -6.17
C VAL A 784 26.86 -7.31 -7.64
N VAL A 785 27.12 -6.32 -8.51
CA VAL A 785 27.35 -6.55 -9.96
C VAL A 785 28.83 -6.73 -10.30
N ALA A 786 29.75 -6.30 -9.42
CA ALA A 786 31.20 -6.55 -9.50
C ALA A 786 31.57 -7.85 -8.78
#